data_dcb583b581690847af17f9cb4706d7b2
#
_entry.id   dcb583b581690847af17f9cb4706d7b2
#
_cell.length_a   1.000
_cell.length_b   1.000
_cell.length_c   1.000
_cell.angle_alpha   90.00
_cell.angle_beta   90.00
_cell.angle_gamma   90.00
#
_symmetry.space_group_name_H-M   'P 1'
#
loop_
_entity.id
_entity.type
_entity.pdbx_description
1 polymer ?
#
loop_
_entity_poly.entity_id
_entity_poly.type
_entity_poly.pdbx_seq_one_letter_code
_entity_poly.pdbx_strand_id
1 'polypeptide(L)'
;MENKPIRIALAGNPNCGKTTLFNALTGSNQFVGNWPGVTVEKKEGKLKRHDDVIITDLPGIYSLSPYTLEEVVARNYLIGERPDAILNIIDGTNLERNLYLTTQLTELGIPVVVAINMMDLVKKNGDQINIEELHRQLGCKVVEISALKGTGVQEAAEIAIKAAGGAKTVPMHTFSGPVEHAIAHIEEAVLHDMPEEQQRWYAIKIFERDDKVLAQLNIPKDVMEHIEADIQAAEKEDDDDAESIITGERYVYIASIIKSCYKKKNAGNLTTSDKIDKIVTNRWLGLPIFALVMFLVYYIAMVTVGAAATDWANDGLFGDGYHLFGIGTAAYEEAAEEYGDTNQIIAALVSQYGDETTEAALDAESEDYDEAAAAEAIETLRAAVPAGASIDYEVEDEETLAVSTETASYVDIEAALDAYGTEPDPADYGVWVPGVPVLVGDLLDSLNCADWLSGLINDGIVAGVGAVLGFVPQMLVLFFLLAILEACGYMSRIAFVLDRIFRRFGLSGKSFIPMLVGVGCGVPGIMASRTIENERDRRMTIMTTTFIPCGAKVPFIAMIAGAIFGGSPWVSTGAYFIGMAAIVCSGIMLKKTKMFAGDPAPFVMELPPYHIPTLGNVLRSTWERGWSFIKKAGTIILLSTIVVWFTSYFGFTDEGFRMLAEDELDLSILARIGSLISWIFIPLGWGEWQAAVASITGLVAKENIVGTMGILYGGSGDVYGTLAATFTGISGMSFLVFNLLCAPCFAAIGAIKREMNNAKWTWFAIGYQCGFAYCVSLMINQFGNLFAGTPNIIGLVAALAVLCCMVYMLVRPYKEANKLTAKV
;
A
#
# COMPACT_ATOMS: atom_id res chain seq x y z
N MET A 1 26.13 45.16 -26.72
CA MET A 1 26.29 43.95 -25.88
C MET A 1 24.98 43.80 -25.19
N GLU A 2 24.13 42.82 -25.60
CA GLU A 2 22.94 42.50 -24.85
C GLU A 2 23.36 41.99 -23.47
N ASN A 3 22.96 42.70 -22.43
CA ASN A 3 23.21 42.26 -21.07
C ASN A 3 22.49 40.90 -20.88
N LYS A 4 23.25 39.83 -20.73
CA LYS A 4 22.72 38.50 -20.42
C LYS A 4 21.93 38.62 -19.10
N PRO A 5 20.68 38.16 -19.05
CA PRO A 5 19.88 38.24 -17.82
C PRO A 5 20.56 37.49 -16.67
N ILE A 6 20.58 38.10 -15.49
CA ILE A 6 21.08 37.46 -14.26
C ILE A 6 20.12 36.33 -13.88
N ARG A 7 20.67 35.14 -13.68
CA ARG A 7 19.88 33.95 -13.27
C ARG A 7 20.15 33.62 -11.80
N ILE A 8 19.08 33.63 -11.00
CA ILE A 8 19.15 33.29 -9.59
C ILE A 8 18.34 31.99 -9.37
N ALA A 9 18.99 30.97 -8.82
CA ALA A 9 18.34 29.75 -8.40
C ALA A 9 17.77 29.92 -6.99
N LEU A 10 16.48 29.61 -6.79
CA LEU A 10 15.86 29.53 -5.48
C LEU A 10 15.92 28.08 -4.99
N ALA A 11 16.77 27.81 -4.00
CA ALA A 11 16.96 26.50 -3.39
C ALA A 11 16.43 26.46 -1.96
N GLY A 12 16.11 25.30 -1.44
CA GLY A 12 15.72 25.11 -0.05
C GLY A 12 14.99 23.80 0.18
N ASN A 13 14.89 23.42 1.44
CA ASN A 13 14.22 22.20 1.85
C ASN A 13 12.70 22.25 1.56
N PRO A 14 12.03 21.11 1.44
CA PRO A 14 10.56 21.08 1.44
C PRO A 14 10.00 21.80 2.68
N ASN A 15 8.90 22.53 2.51
CA ASN A 15 8.19 23.25 3.55
C ASN A 15 8.92 24.45 4.20
N CYS A 16 10.11 24.84 3.77
CA CYS A 16 10.79 26.03 4.25
C CYS A 16 10.14 27.36 3.81
N GLY A 17 9.09 27.32 3.00
CA GLY A 17 8.38 28.50 2.48
C GLY A 17 8.88 28.99 1.12
N LYS A 18 9.57 28.15 0.35
CA LYS A 18 10.17 28.46 -0.95
C LYS A 18 9.14 28.98 -1.96
N THR A 19 8.05 28.29 -2.18
CA THR A 19 6.98 28.72 -3.09
C THR A 19 6.34 30.05 -2.66
N THR A 20 6.20 30.29 -1.36
CA THR A 20 5.71 31.57 -0.84
C THR A 20 6.67 32.70 -1.17
N LEU A 21 7.98 32.48 -0.99
CA LEU A 21 9.02 33.45 -1.34
C LEU A 21 9.05 33.70 -2.86
N PHE A 22 9.01 32.65 -3.68
CA PHE A 22 8.98 32.75 -5.14
C PHE A 22 7.80 33.62 -5.62
N ASN A 23 6.59 33.37 -5.11
CA ASN A 23 5.40 34.14 -5.45
C ASN A 23 5.50 35.60 -4.97
N ALA A 24 6.11 35.85 -3.82
CA ALA A 24 6.35 37.21 -3.33
C ALA A 24 7.32 37.98 -4.21
N LEU A 25 8.37 37.33 -4.72
CA LEU A 25 9.41 37.90 -5.57
C LEU A 25 8.94 38.15 -7.01
N THR A 26 8.22 37.18 -7.62
CA THR A 26 7.88 37.20 -9.05
C THR A 26 6.46 37.73 -9.33
N GLY A 27 5.52 37.56 -8.39
CA GLY A 27 4.12 37.95 -8.60
C GLY A 27 3.43 37.10 -9.68
N SER A 28 2.72 37.76 -10.62
CA SER A 28 1.98 37.11 -11.72
C SER A 28 2.86 36.77 -12.95
N ASN A 29 4.11 37.20 -12.99
CA ASN A 29 5.00 37.04 -14.13
C ASN A 29 5.79 35.72 -14.01
N GLN A 30 5.07 34.60 -14.06
CA GLN A 30 5.63 33.27 -13.91
C GLN A 30 5.39 32.42 -15.17
N PHE A 31 6.39 31.62 -15.52
CA PHE A 31 6.29 30.56 -16.48
C PHE A 31 6.30 29.22 -15.76
N VAL A 32 5.31 28.37 -16.03
CA VAL A 32 5.20 27.05 -15.43
C VAL A 32 5.27 26.02 -16.54
N GLY A 33 6.16 25.05 -16.39
CA GLY A 33 6.34 23.94 -17.33
C GLY A 33 6.91 22.72 -16.59
N ASN A 34 7.42 21.74 -17.31
CA ASN A 34 8.14 20.63 -16.73
C ASN A 34 9.63 20.72 -17.06
N TRP A 35 10.46 20.19 -16.17
CA TRP A 35 11.88 20.03 -16.46
C TRP A 35 12.08 19.05 -17.63
N PRO A 36 13.03 19.26 -18.52
CA PRO A 36 13.23 18.41 -19.69
C PRO A 36 13.38 16.93 -19.33
N GLY A 37 12.56 16.08 -19.93
CA GLY A 37 12.62 14.62 -19.77
C GLY A 37 12.06 14.03 -18.48
N VAL A 38 11.47 14.87 -17.60
CA VAL A 38 10.89 14.42 -16.33
C VAL A 38 9.55 15.10 -16.04
N THR A 39 8.77 14.52 -15.12
CA THR A 39 7.46 15.03 -14.70
C THR A 39 7.52 16.06 -13.56
N VAL A 40 8.71 16.54 -13.24
CA VAL A 40 8.93 17.53 -12.19
C VAL A 40 8.62 18.92 -12.72
N GLU A 41 7.84 19.70 -11.98
CA GLU A 41 7.41 21.04 -12.36
C GLU A 41 8.56 22.04 -12.32
N LYS A 42 8.74 22.83 -13.39
CA LYS A 42 9.70 23.92 -13.50
C LYS A 42 8.96 25.25 -13.42
N LYS A 43 9.38 26.13 -12.51
CA LYS A 43 8.85 27.49 -12.39
C LYS A 43 9.97 28.50 -12.58
N GLU A 44 9.76 29.41 -13.50
CA GLU A 44 10.65 30.55 -13.72
C GLU A 44 9.83 31.84 -13.70
N GLY A 45 10.40 32.92 -13.23
CA GLY A 45 9.71 34.20 -13.19
C GLY A 45 10.70 35.35 -13.14
N LYS A 46 10.29 36.51 -13.70
CA LYS A 46 11.06 37.75 -13.59
C LYS A 46 10.88 38.35 -12.20
N LEU A 47 11.97 38.83 -11.64
CA LEU A 47 11.95 39.54 -10.36
C LEU A 47 11.19 40.87 -10.51
N LYS A 48 10.29 41.16 -9.57
CA LYS A 48 9.62 42.47 -9.51
C LYS A 48 10.66 43.61 -9.46
N ARG A 49 10.45 44.64 -10.27
CA ARG A 49 11.33 45.81 -10.40
C ARG A 49 12.68 45.57 -11.07
N HIS A 50 13.00 44.36 -11.49
CA HIS A 50 14.22 43.98 -12.21
C HIS A 50 13.90 43.04 -13.35
N ASP A 51 13.60 43.61 -14.53
CA ASP A 51 13.23 42.82 -15.72
C ASP A 51 14.39 41.99 -16.31
N ASP A 52 15.61 42.32 -15.92
CA ASP A 52 16.87 41.68 -16.30
C ASP A 52 17.28 40.51 -15.36
N VAL A 53 16.45 40.20 -14.32
CA VAL A 53 16.72 39.15 -13.37
C VAL A 53 15.65 38.04 -13.47
N ILE A 54 16.10 36.82 -13.71
CA ILE A 54 15.26 35.63 -13.77
C ILE A 54 15.48 34.78 -12.53
N ILE A 55 14.39 34.43 -11.85
CA ILE A 55 14.42 33.52 -10.71
C ILE A 55 13.87 32.16 -11.16
N THR A 56 14.65 31.11 -10.96
CA THR A 56 14.24 29.71 -11.21
C THR A 56 13.96 29.02 -9.89
N ASP A 57 12.72 28.57 -9.67
CA ASP A 57 12.33 27.80 -8.48
C ASP A 57 12.77 26.34 -8.65
N LEU A 58 13.75 25.90 -7.87
CA LEU A 58 14.18 24.51 -7.86
C LEU A 58 13.18 23.66 -7.04
N PRO A 59 13.08 22.36 -7.31
CA PRO A 59 12.32 21.45 -6.45
C PRO A 59 12.80 21.55 -4.99
N GLY A 60 11.92 21.27 -4.03
CA GLY A 60 12.31 21.18 -2.63
C GLY A 60 13.16 19.93 -2.39
N ILE A 61 14.40 20.11 -1.95
CA ILE A 61 15.36 19.03 -1.79
C ILE A 61 16.01 19.07 -0.41
N TYR A 62 16.46 17.92 0.08
CA TYR A 62 17.21 17.84 1.33
C TYR A 62 18.71 17.73 1.12
N SER A 63 19.12 17.21 -0.02
CA SER A 63 20.51 17.06 -0.40
C SER A 63 20.70 17.17 -1.91
N LEU A 64 21.95 17.28 -2.37
CA LEU A 64 22.32 17.18 -3.78
C LEU A 64 22.71 15.75 -4.17
N SER A 65 22.43 14.76 -3.33
CA SER A 65 22.62 13.34 -3.64
C SER A 65 21.52 12.83 -4.57
N PRO A 66 21.80 11.91 -5.53
CA PRO A 66 20.86 11.56 -6.59
C PRO A 66 19.83 10.50 -6.18
N TYR A 67 19.23 10.64 -4.99
CA TYR A 67 18.24 9.66 -4.47
C TYR A 67 16.84 9.86 -5.01
N THR A 68 16.42 11.12 -5.23
CA THR A 68 15.10 11.46 -5.77
C THR A 68 15.21 12.12 -7.14
N LEU A 69 14.11 12.10 -7.93
CA LEU A 69 14.07 12.82 -9.22
C LEU A 69 14.25 14.32 -9.04
N GLU A 70 13.67 14.87 -7.98
CA GLU A 70 13.76 16.26 -7.60
C GLU A 70 15.22 16.67 -7.30
N GLU A 71 15.94 15.85 -6.54
CA GLU A 71 17.35 16.07 -6.23
C GLU A 71 18.23 15.97 -7.48
N VAL A 72 17.95 14.99 -8.35
CA VAL A 72 18.66 14.87 -9.64
C VAL A 72 18.44 16.09 -10.52
N VAL A 73 17.21 16.60 -10.59
CA VAL A 73 16.87 17.79 -11.38
C VAL A 73 17.58 19.04 -10.85
N ALA A 74 17.47 19.27 -9.54
CA ALA A 74 18.12 20.42 -8.90
C ALA A 74 19.64 20.38 -9.07
N ARG A 75 20.25 19.22 -8.85
CA ARG A 75 21.68 18.99 -9.03
C ARG A 75 22.14 19.25 -10.47
N ASN A 76 21.45 18.66 -11.46
CA ASN A 76 21.80 18.83 -12.86
C ASN A 76 21.69 20.30 -13.31
N TYR A 77 20.69 21.03 -12.79
CA TYR A 77 20.57 22.45 -13.06
C TYR A 77 21.71 23.27 -12.44
N LEU A 78 22.02 23.03 -11.18
CA LEU A 78 23.08 23.78 -10.48
C LEU A 78 24.46 23.52 -11.06
N ILE A 79 24.75 22.30 -11.51
CA ILE A 79 26.04 21.93 -12.09
C ILE A 79 26.15 22.30 -13.58
N GLY A 80 25.08 22.00 -14.35
CA GLY A 80 25.08 22.15 -15.82
C GLY A 80 24.78 23.58 -16.27
N GLU A 81 23.71 24.19 -15.74
CA GLU A 81 23.28 25.54 -16.12
C GLU A 81 24.04 26.63 -15.35
N ARG A 82 24.60 26.31 -14.17
CA ARG A 82 25.36 27.19 -13.27
C ARG A 82 24.76 28.60 -13.17
N PRO A 83 23.73 28.80 -12.36
CA PRO A 83 23.13 30.11 -12.14
C PRO A 83 24.18 31.11 -11.57
N ASP A 84 23.97 32.40 -11.79
CA ASP A 84 24.88 33.45 -11.34
C ASP A 84 24.89 33.60 -9.81
N ALA A 85 23.79 33.22 -9.13
CA ALA A 85 23.71 33.14 -7.67
C ALA A 85 22.67 32.12 -7.22
N ILE A 86 22.79 31.63 -5.99
CA ILE A 86 21.82 30.78 -5.31
C ILE A 86 21.22 31.56 -4.13
N LEU A 87 19.89 31.69 -4.11
CA LEU A 87 19.17 32.17 -2.94
C LEU A 87 18.61 30.93 -2.21
N ASN A 88 19.29 30.54 -1.14
CA ASN A 88 18.92 29.39 -0.32
C ASN A 88 18.01 29.80 0.81
N ILE A 89 16.75 29.34 0.79
CA ILE A 89 15.79 29.60 1.85
C ILE A 89 15.82 28.47 2.88
N ILE A 90 15.99 28.85 4.15
CA ILE A 90 16.05 27.92 5.28
C ILE A 90 14.98 28.26 6.32
N ASP A 91 14.46 27.23 6.99
CA ASP A 91 13.51 27.41 8.10
C ASP A 91 14.28 27.71 9.39
N GLY A 92 14.06 28.93 9.93
CA GLY A 92 14.70 29.38 11.17
C GLY A 92 14.28 28.59 12.41
N THR A 93 13.16 27.87 12.37
CA THR A 93 12.70 27.02 13.47
C THR A 93 13.41 25.65 13.46
N ASN A 94 14.01 25.24 12.31
CA ASN A 94 14.68 23.96 12.09
C ASN A 94 16.04 24.16 11.38
N LEU A 95 16.88 25.01 11.95
CA LEU A 95 18.16 25.37 11.33
C LEU A 95 19.07 24.18 11.05
N GLU A 96 19.25 23.29 12.00
CA GLU A 96 20.19 22.16 11.91
C GLU A 96 20.02 21.36 10.61
N ARG A 97 18.82 20.99 10.30
CA ARG A 97 18.52 20.21 9.10
C ARG A 97 18.67 21.02 7.80
N ASN A 98 18.22 22.27 7.82
CA ASN A 98 18.28 23.11 6.63
C ASN A 98 19.71 23.48 6.25
N LEU A 99 20.60 23.53 7.22
CA LEU A 99 22.03 23.79 7.01
C LEU A 99 22.73 22.65 6.28
N TYR A 100 22.20 21.41 6.31
CA TYR A 100 22.80 20.30 5.57
C TYR A 100 22.81 20.55 4.04
N LEU A 101 21.70 20.99 3.48
CA LEU A 101 21.67 21.42 2.08
C LEU A 101 22.57 22.65 1.86
N THR A 102 22.58 23.59 2.81
CA THR A 102 23.40 24.81 2.72
C THR A 102 24.88 24.49 2.60
N THR A 103 25.40 23.53 3.37
CA THR A 103 26.83 23.12 3.27
C THR A 103 27.15 22.59 1.87
N GLN A 104 26.28 21.77 1.28
CA GLN A 104 26.46 21.24 -0.07
C GLN A 104 26.37 22.33 -1.16
N LEU A 105 25.50 23.33 -0.98
CA LEU A 105 25.38 24.45 -1.93
C LEU A 105 26.63 25.34 -1.90
N THR A 106 27.24 25.53 -0.73
CA THR A 106 28.51 26.32 -0.61
C THR A 106 29.69 25.60 -1.25
N GLU A 107 29.68 24.29 -1.36
CA GLU A 107 30.71 23.47 -2.03
C GLU A 107 30.71 23.62 -3.56
N LEU A 108 29.61 24.11 -4.18
CA LEU A 108 29.47 24.25 -5.64
C LEU A 108 30.32 25.41 -6.25
N GLY A 109 30.86 26.28 -5.42
CA GLY A 109 31.59 27.47 -5.89
C GLY A 109 30.71 28.51 -6.62
N ILE A 110 29.41 28.49 -6.37
CA ILE A 110 28.42 29.47 -6.85
C ILE A 110 28.14 30.44 -5.70
N PRO A 111 28.00 31.78 -5.93
CA PRO A 111 27.62 32.71 -4.87
C PRO A 111 26.30 32.29 -4.19
N VAL A 112 26.32 32.04 -2.88
CA VAL A 112 25.19 31.65 -2.07
C VAL A 112 24.77 32.77 -1.13
N VAL A 113 23.48 33.06 -1.08
CA VAL A 113 22.83 33.93 -0.08
C VAL A 113 21.83 33.08 0.69
N VAL A 114 21.91 33.06 2.00
CA VAL A 114 21.00 32.33 2.89
C VAL A 114 19.91 33.25 3.41
N ALA A 115 18.66 32.91 3.14
CA ALA A 115 17.48 33.61 3.65
C ALA A 115 16.84 32.80 4.75
N ILE A 116 16.96 33.22 6.01
CA ILE A 116 16.32 32.56 7.15
C ILE A 116 14.87 32.99 7.23
N ASN A 117 13.98 32.08 6.88
CA ASN A 117 12.53 32.31 6.91
C ASN A 117 11.92 31.97 8.27
N MET A 118 10.66 32.37 8.46
CA MET A 118 9.90 32.14 9.70
C MET A 118 10.49 32.84 10.92
N MET A 119 11.24 33.94 10.73
CA MET A 119 11.85 34.72 11.82
C MET A 119 10.81 35.33 12.77
N ASP A 120 9.58 35.52 12.31
CA ASP A 120 8.47 35.91 13.15
C ASP A 120 8.07 34.79 14.15
N LEU A 121 8.16 33.53 13.76
CA LEU A 121 7.93 32.38 14.66
C LEU A 121 9.10 32.20 15.62
N VAL A 122 10.34 32.32 15.14
CA VAL A 122 11.56 32.25 15.98
C VAL A 122 11.48 33.31 17.10
N LYS A 123 11.18 34.58 16.74
CA LYS A 123 11.00 35.68 17.70
C LYS A 123 9.82 35.46 18.63
N LYS A 124 8.70 34.91 18.16
CA LYS A 124 7.53 34.57 18.99
C LYS A 124 7.86 33.48 20.01
N ASN A 125 8.66 32.49 19.65
CA ASN A 125 9.11 31.43 20.54
C ASN A 125 10.14 31.94 21.57
N GLY A 126 10.71 33.11 21.33
CA GLY A 126 11.73 33.75 22.18
C GLY A 126 13.14 33.17 21.93
N ASP A 127 13.33 32.43 20.84
CA ASP A 127 14.62 31.93 20.41
C ASP A 127 15.43 33.04 19.74
N GLN A 128 16.77 32.94 19.78
CA GLN A 128 17.69 33.91 19.21
C GLN A 128 18.67 33.25 18.27
N ILE A 129 18.79 33.80 17.05
CA ILE A 129 19.79 33.40 16.05
C ILE A 129 20.78 34.54 15.89
N ASN A 130 22.07 34.24 16.04
CA ASN A 130 23.13 35.22 15.79
C ASN A 130 23.49 35.20 14.30
N ILE A 131 22.92 36.13 13.55
CA ILE A 131 23.07 36.22 12.09
C ILE A 131 24.51 36.51 11.67
N GLU A 132 25.20 37.35 12.43
CA GLU A 132 26.61 37.72 12.11
C GLU A 132 27.56 36.54 12.29
N GLU A 133 27.36 35.78 13.36
CA GLU A 133 28.13 34.57 13.61
C GLU A 133 27.83 33.48 12.58
N LEU A 134 26.55 33.31 12.21
CA LEU A 134 26.15 32.38 11.17
C LEU A 134 26.74 32.77 9.81
N HIS A 135 26.74 34.04 9.47
CA HIS A 135 27.43 34.57 8.26
C HIS A 135 28.91 34.20 8.25
N ARG A 136 29.59 34.40 9.38
CA ARG A 136 31.01 34.10 9.52
C ARG A 136 31.31 32.61 9.38
N GLN A 137 30.49 31.75 9.99
CA GLN A 137 30.65 30.29 9.98
C GLN A 137 30.36 29.70 8.60
N LEU A 138 29.34 30.18 7.89
CA LEU A 138 28.97 29.66 6.58
C LEU A 138 29.76 30.26 5.41
N GLY A 139 30.47 31.36 5.63
CA GLY A 139 31.21 32.06 4.56
C GLY A 139 30.32 32.73 3.50
N CYS A 140 29.00 32.86 3.73
CA CYS A 140 28.04 33.43 2.79
C CYS A 140 27.12 34.45 3.47
N LYS A 141 26.51 35.36 2.68
CA LYS A 141 25.57 36.36 3.23
C LYS A 141 24.31 35.71 3.79
N VAL A 142 23.88 36.14 4.99
CA VAL A 142 22.73 35.67 5.69
C VAL A 142 21.75 36.81 5.93
N VAL A 143 20.46 36.61 5.66
CA VAL A 143 19.37 37.61 5.78
C VAL A 143 18.18 37.04 6.52
N GLU A 144 17.57 37.82 7.41
CA GLU A 144 16.32 37.46 8.08
C GLU A 144 15.11 37.78 7.19
N ILE A 145 14.21 36.82 6.99
CA ILE A 145 12.99 37.06 6.25
C ILE A 145 11.76 36.46 6.95
N SER A 146 10.58 36.96 6.59
CA SER A 146 9.30 36.27 6.75
C SER A 146 8.56 36.33 5.42
N ALA A 147 8.61 35.26 4.66
CA ALA A 147 8.00 35.20 3.33
C ALA A 147 6.48 35.43 3.41
N LEU A 148 5.84 34.95 4.48
CA LEU A 148 4.40 35.10 4.69
C LEU A 148 4.01 36.58 4.98
N LYS A 149 4.84 37.31 5.73
CA LYS A 149 4.61 38.72 6.06
C LYS A 149 5.22 39.68 5.05
N GLY A 150 6.02 39.17 4.11
CA GLY A 150 6.72 39.97 3.12
C GLY A 150 7.90 40.79 3.68
N THR A 151 8.32 40.57 4.95
CA THR A 151 9.42 41.32 5.56
C THR A 151 10.77 40.72 5.12
N GLY A 152 11.77 41.56 4.78
CA GLY A 152 13.12 41.14 4.37
C GLY A 152 13.21 40.54 2.97
N VAL A 153 12.08 40.31 2.29
CA VAL A 153 12.04 39.62 0.98
C VAL A 153 12.75 40.38 -0.12
N GLN A 154 12.52 41.70 -0.19
CA GLN A 154 13.16 42.56 -1.19
C GLN A 154 14.66 42.70 -0.92
N GLU A 155 15.03 42.82 0.34
CA GLU A 155 16.44 42.89 0.76
C GLU A 155 17.23 41.63 0.39
N ALA A 156 16.62 40.44 0.59
CA ALA A 156 17.22 39.16 0.20
C ALA A 156 17.47 39.09 -1.31
N ALA A 157 16.53 39.59 -2.13
CA ALA A 157 16.66 39.64 -3.58
C ALA A 157 17.81 40.60 -4.01
N GLU A 158 17.86 41.78 -3.43
CA GLU A 158 18.93 42.79 -3.73
C GLU A 158 20.33 42.28 -3.35
N ILE A 159 20.41 41.54 -2.23
CA ILE A 159 21.69 40.95 -1.81
C ILE A 159 22.07 39.79 -2.76
N ALA A 160 21.09 39.00 -3.24
CA ALA A 160 21.34 37.93 -4.21
C ALA A 160 21.82 38.49 -5.57
N ILE A 161 21.22 39.60 -6.03
CA ILE A 161 21.66 40.30 -7.26
C ILE A 161 23.11 40.79 -7.08
N LYS A 162 23.42 41.40 -5.94
CA LYS A 162 24.81 41.86 -5.67
C LYS A 162 25.79 40.69 -5.57
N ALA A 163 25.33 39.56 -5.03
CA ALA A 163 26.18 38.36 -4.94
C ALA A 163 26.49 37.78 -6.32
N ALA A 164 25.55 37.83 -7.27
CA ALA A 164 25.75 37.36 -8.65
C ALA A 164 26.91 38.04 -9.39
N GLY A 165 27.23 39.30 -9.04
CA GLY A 165 28.39 40.02 -9.56
C GLY A 165 29.62 39.99 -8.65
N GLY A 166 29.58 39.29 -7.53
CA GLY A 166 30.60 39.29 -6.49
C GLY A 166 31.53 38.08 -6.48
N ALA A 167 32.31 37.98 -5.39
CA ALA A 167 33.18 36.84 -5.16
C ALA A 167 32.36 35.55 -4.94
N LYS A 168 32.91 34.44 -5.41
CA LYS A 168 32.31 33.08 -5.25
C LYS A 168 32.33 32.65 -3.79
N THR A 169 31.38 31.85 -3.40
CA THR A 169 31.35 31.29 -2.04
C THR A 169 32.40 30.19 -1.92
N VAL A 170 33.22 30.27 -0.89
CA VAL A 170 34.21 29.24 -0.54
C VAL A 170 33.67 28.50 0.69
N PRO A 171 33.62 27.17 0.66
CA PRO A 171 33.19 26.41 1.82
C PRO A 171 34.14 26.58 2.99
N MET A 172 33.60 26.84 4.17
CA MET A 172 34.42 27.02 5.40
C MET A 172 34.63 25.69 6.14
N HIS A 173 33.98 24.62 5.67
CA HIS A 173 34.08 23.29 6.25
C HIS A 173 35.33 22.56 5.77
N THR A 174 36.09 22.00 6.72
CA THR A 174 37.14 21.01 6.49
C THR A 174 36.80 19.72 7.16
N PHE A 175 37.06 18.60 6.50
CA PHE A 175 36.78 17.26 7.02
C PHE A 175 37.88 16.78 7.98
N SER A 176 37.76 15.60 8.56
CA SER A 176 38.79 14.95 9.38
C SER A 176 40.09 14.74 8.55
N GLY A 177 41.24 14.62 9.25
CA GLY A 177 42.52 14.51 8.61
C GLY A 177 42.63 13.46 7.48
N PRO A 178 42.22 12.22 7.70
CA PRO A 178 42.26 11.16 6.67
C PRO A 178 41.36 11.45 5.47
N VAL A 179 40.17 11.98 5.70
CA VAL A 179 39.20 12.34 4.66
C VAL A 179 39.70 13.51 3.85
N GLU A 180 40.20 14.57 4.53
CA GLU A 180 40.75 15.75 3.88
C GLU A 180 41.97 15.41 3.03
N HIS A 181 42.84 14.53 3.51
CA HIS A 181 44.00 14.04 2.76
C HIS A 181 43.58 13.31 1.49
N ALA A 182 42.58 12.40 1.57
CA ALA A 182 42.06 11.69 0.40
C ALA A 182 41.41 12.67 -0.61
N ILE A 183 40.64 13.65 -0.13
CA ILE A 183 40.02 14.68 -0.98
C ILE A 183 41.09 15.52 -1.69
N ALA A 184 42.12 15.97 -0.99
CA ALA A 184 43.23 16.74 -1.58
C ALA A 184 43.99 15.94 -2.65
N HIS A 185 44.25 14.65 -2.42
CA HIS A 185 44.81 13.75 -3.43
C HIS A 185 43.92 13.61 -4.67
N ILE A 186 42.62 13.53 -4.49
CA ILE A 186 41.66 13.46 -5.61
C ILE A 186 41.68 14.75 -6.41
N GLU A 187 41.71 15.92 -5.73
CA GLU A 187 41.80 17.23 -6.36
C GLU A 187 43.06 17.34 -7.22
N GLU A 188 44.21 16.94 -6.70
CA GLU A 188 45.52 16.99 -7.40
C GLU A 188 45.60 15.97 -8.54
N ALA A 189 45.16 14.72 -8.32
CA ALA A 189 45.32 13.62 -9.28
C ALA A 189 44.37 13.68 -10.48
N VAL A 190 43.16 14.23 -10.31
CA VAL A 190 42.07 14.12 -11.30
C VAL A 190 41.50 15.48 -11.71
N LEU A 191 41.49 16.46 -10.83
CA LEU A 191 40.68 17.67 -10.99
C LEU A 191 41.52 18.94 -11.20
N HIS A 192 42.84 18.85 -11.25
CA HIS A 192 43.72 20.02 -11.37
C HIS A 192 43.45 20.88 -12.63
N ASP A 193 42.95 20.30 -13.70
CA ASP A 193 42.55 21.01 -14.93
C ASP A 193 41.20 21.71 -14.85
N MET A 194 40.41 21.44 -13.80
CA MET A 194 39.11 22.07 -13.58
C MET A 194 39.25 23.40 -12.85
N PRO A 195 38.25 24.31 -13.00
CA PRO A 195 38.23 25.53 -12.19
C PRO A 195 38.30 25.21 -10.70
N GLU A 196 39.18 25.87 -9.96
CA GLU A 196 39.48 25.65 -8.54
C GLU A 196 38.18 25.58 -7.68
N GLU A 197 37.22 26.45 -7.99
CA GLU A 197 35.96 26.53 -7.30
C GLU A 197 35.04 25.30 -7.48
N GLN A 198 35.34 24.42 -8.45
CA GLN A 198 34.56 23.21 -8.71
C GLN A 198 35.25 21.96 -8.15
N GLN A 199 36.57 22.01 -7.99
CA GLN A 199 37.38 20.84 -7.61
C GLN A 199 36.85 20.20 -6.33
N ARG A 200 36.58 21.00 -5.31
CA ARG A 200 36.10 20.53 -4.01
C ARG A 200 34.83 19.66 -4.09
N TRP A 201 33.83 20.14 -4.81
CA TRP A 201 32.57 19.38 -4.94
C TRP A 201 32.79 18.07 -5.69
N TYR A 202 33.54 18.09 -6.80
CA TYR A 202 33.83 16.88 -7.55
C TYR A 202 34.67 15.89 -6.76
N ALA A 203 35.65 16.35 -6.00
CA ALA A 203 36.51 15.53 -5.16
C ALA A 203 35.70 14.81 -4.08
N ILE A 204 34.77 15.51 -3.40
CA ILE A 204 33.86 14.91 -2.43
C ILE A 204 33.00 13.84 -3.10
N LYS A 205 32.50 14.10 -4.30
CA LYS A 205 31.65 13.13 -5.03
C LYS A 205 32.42 11.91 -5.54
N ILE A 206 33.68 12.08 -5.89
CA ILE A 206 34.57 10.94 -6.21
C ILE A 206 34.84 10.12 -4.93
N PHE A 207 35.08 10.77 -3.80
CA PHE A 207 35.28 10.12 -2.51
C PHE A 207 34.03 9.31 -2.11
N GLU A 208 32.81 9.87 -2.30
CA GLU A 208 31.53 9.19 -2.10
C GLU A 208 31.23 8.11 -3.17
N ARG A 209 32.09 7.92 -4.18
CA ARG A 209 31.91 6.99 -5.33
C ARG A 209 30.64 7.24 -6.13
N ASP A 210 30.25 8.51 -6.34
CA ASP A 210 29.06 8.88 -7.10
C ASP A 210 29.16 8.41 -8.56
N ASP A 211 28.33 7.40 -8.92
CA ASP A 211 28.32 6.78 -10.25
C ASP A 211 28.13 7.77 -11.41
N LYS A 212 27.36 8.85 -11.21
CA LYS A 212 27.09 9.83 -12.27
C LYS A 212 28.27 10.76 -12.50
N VAL A 213 28.98 11.13 -11.45
CA VAL A 213 30.20 11.93 -11.55
C VAL A 213 31.31 11.10 -12.16
N LEU A 214 31.48 9.87 -11.71
CA LEU A 214 32.48 8.95 -12.27
C LEU A 214 32.25 8.64 -13.75
N ALA A 215 31.00 8.58 -14.19
CA ALA A 215 30.63 8.38 -15.58
C ALA A 215 30.93 9.59 -16.48
N GLN A 216 31.03 10.80 -15.92
CA GLN A 216 31.36 12.02 -16.65
C GLN A 216 32.87 12.25 -16.76
N LEU A 217 33.63 11.71 -15.82
CA LEU A 217 35.08 11.87 -15.74
C LEU A 217 35.78 10.63 -16.33
N ASN A 218 36.65 10.84 -17.32
CA ASN A 218 37.49 9.78 -17.90
C ASN A 218 38.75 9.58 -17.05
N ILE A 219 38.63 8.99 -15.89
CA ILE A 219 39.74 8.77 -14.96
C ILE A 219 40.53 7.53 -15.38
N PRO A 220 41.89 7.64 -15.53
CA PRO A 220 42.72 6.48 -15.81
C PRO A 220 42.67 5.43 -14.71
N LYS A 221 42.78 4.14 -15.08
CA LYS A 221 42.62 3.02 -14.15
C LYS A 221 43.63 2.99 -13.01
N ASP A 222 44.86 3.33 -13.29
CA ASP A 222 45.96 3.41 -12.33
C ASP A 222 45.70 4.49 -11.28
N VAL A 223 45.18 5.64 -11.71
CA VAL A 223 44.79 6.74 -10.82
C VAL A 223 43.60 6.35 -9.97
N MET A 224 42.62 5.66 -10.57
CA MET A 224 41.45 5.16 -9.82
C MET A 224 41.84 4.16 -8.72
N GLU A 225 42.80 3.25 -9.00
CA GLU A 225 43.27 2.30 -8.00
C GLU A 225 43.97 2.99 -6.84
N HIS A 226 44.70 4.06 -7.11
CA HIS A 226 45.35 4.85 -6.07
C HIS A 226 44.34 5.59 -5.19
N ILE A 227 43.42 6.31 -5.80
CA ILE A 227 42.33 7.00 -5.09
C ILE A 227 41.50 6.03 -4.25
N GLU A 228 41.19 4.85 -4.80
CA GLU A 228 40.43 3.84 -4.06
C GLU A 228 41.17 3.33 -2.83
N ALA A 229 42.52 3.26 -2.89
CA ALA A 229 43.33 2.88 -1.73
C ALA A 229 43.25 3.94 -0.62
N ASP A 230 43.27 5.25 -0.99
CA ASP A 230 43.11 6.35 -0.03
C ASP A 230 41.73 6.38 0.60
N ILE A 231 40.66 6.15 -0.18
CA ILE A 231 39.30 6.06 0.32
C ILE A 231 39.17 4.89 1.30
N GLN A 232 39.69 3.70 0.95
CA GLN A 232 39.67 2.54 1.83
C GLN A 232 40.46 2.73 3.11
N ALA A 233 41.54 3.52 3.08
CA ALA A 233 42.31 3.88 4.27
C ALA A 233 41.46 4.74 5.22
N ALA A 234 40.75 5.72 4.69
CA ALA A 234 39.82 6.56 5.49
C ALA A 234 38.65 5.75 6.04
N GLU A 235 37.99 4.91 5.21
CA GLU A 235 36.90 4.03 5.65
C GLU A 235 37.33 3.07 6.76
N LYS A 236 38.55 2.58 6.72
CA LYS A 236 39.09 1.69 7.75
C LYS A 236 39.38 2.42 9.05
N GLU A 237 39.80 3.68 8.99
CA GLU A 237 40.11 4.48 10.16
C GLU A 237 38.84 4.90 10.90
N ASP A 238 37.79 5.29 10.18
CA ASP A 238 36.51 5.75 10.72
C ASP A 238 35.50 4.62 10.94
N ASP A 239 35.81 3.37 10.52
CA ASP A 239 34.96 2.16 10.62
C ASP A 239 33.55 2.34 10.03
N ASP A 240 33.46 3.12 8.93
CA ASP A 240 32.20 3.40 8.21
C ASP A 240 32.43 3.55 6.68
N ASP A 241 31.38 3.59 5.89
CA ASP A 241 31.48 3.82 4.44
C ASP A 241 31.70 5.31 4.12
N ALA A 242 32.28 5.58 2.94
CA ALA A 242 32.69 6.93 2.53
C ALA A 242 31.54 7.95 2.52
N GLU A 243 30.33 7.55 2.15
CA GLU A 243 29.14 8.42 2.15
C GLU A 243 28.68 8.75 3.56
N SER A 244 28.65 7.75 4.44
CA SER A 244 28.31 7.91 5.86
C SER A 244 29.31 8.80 6.59
N ILE A 245 30.61 8.65 6.30
CA ILE A 245 31.69 9.50 6.86
C ILE A 245 31.46 10.96 6.49
N ILE A 246 31.33 11.28 5.20
CA ILE A 246 31.07 12.66 4.72
C ILE A 246 29.79 13.23 5.34
N THR A 247 28.74 12.42 5.43
CA THR A 247 27.48 12.84 6.04
C THR A 247 27.64 13.12 7.53
N GLY A 248 28.32 12.25 8.25
CA GLY A 248 28.63 12.40 9.68
C GLY A 248 29.42 13.65 9.96
N GLU A 249 30.50 13.90 9.22
CA GLU A 249 31.35 15.07 9.34
C GLU A 249 30.58 16.37 9.08
N ARG A 250 29.69 16.42 8.07
CA ARG A 250 28.82 17.59 7.85
C ARG A 250 27.89 17.84 9.04
N TYR A 251 27.33 16.80 9.66
CA TYR A 251 26.50 16.97 10.85
C TYR A 251 27.30 17.44 12.07
N VAL A 252 28.54 16.97 12.27
CA VAL A 252 29.43 17.47 13.31
C VAL A 252 29.68 18.95 13.13
N TYR A 253 29.99 19.39 11.90
CA TYR A 253 30.16 20.79 11.57
C TYR A 253 28.90 21.63 11.85
N ILE A 254 27.75 21.18 11.37
CA ILE A 254 26.45 21.83 11.60
C ILE A 254 26.15 21.96 13.09
N ALA A 255 26.38 20.89 13.86
CA ALA A 255 26.18 20.92 15.32
C ALA A 255 27.07 22.00 15.99
N SER A 256 28.30 22.19 15.51
CA SER A 256 29.19 23.24 15.99
C SER A 256 28.65 24.66 15.70
N ILE A 257 28.11 24.87 14.47
CA ILE A 257 27.44 26.11 14.07
C ILE A 257 26.24 26.40 14.96
N ILE A 258 25.37 25.42 15.14
CA ILE A 258 24.14 25.55 15.95
C ILE A 258 24.50 25.93 17.39
N LYS A 259 25.50 25.27 17.96
CA LYS A 259 25.96 25.57 19.31
C LYS A 259 26.49 27.01 19.48
N SER A 260 27.10 27.58 18.45
CA SER A 260 27.65 28.94 18.47
C SER A 260 26.61 30.04 18.14
N CYS A 261 25.67 29.72 17.20
CA CYS A 261 24.79 30.71 16.59
C CYS A 261 23.36 30.71 17.14
N TYR A 262 22.88 29.59 17.72
CA TYR A 262 21.49 29.44 18.08
C TYR A 262 21.29 29.28 19.58
N LYS A 263 20.49 30.16 20.18
CA LYS A 263 20.12 30.08 21.59
C LYS A 263 18.63 29.88 21.75
N LYS A 264 18.23 28.67 22.18
CA LYS A 264 16.85 28.38 22.56
C LYS A 264 16.55 28.97 23.94
N LYS A 265 15.44 29.71 24.08
CA LYS A 265 15.00 30.27 25.34
C LYS A 265 14.72 29.18 26.40
N ASN A 266 14.21 28.05 25.95
CA ASN A 266 13.86 26.90 26.80
C ASN A 266 14.88 25.74 26.62
N ALA A 267 16.16 26.01 26.48
CA ALA A 267 17.18 24.99 26.42
C ALA A 267 17.17 24.17 27.72
N GLY A 268 16.70 22.92 27.64
CA GLY A 268 16.62 21.99 28.78
C GLY A 268 15.20 21.55 29.19
N ASN A 269 14.16 22.22 28.75
CA ASN A 269 12.79 21.75 28.93
C ASN A 269 12.33 20.95 27.69
N LEU A 270 12.17 19.63 27.88
CA LEU A 270 11.57 18.77 26.86
C LEU A 270 10.18 19.29 26.49
N THR A 271 9.92 19.49 25.22
CA THR A 271 8.58 19.82 24.73
C THR A 271 7.63 18.63 25.02
N THR A 272 6.33 18.87 24.96
CA THR A 272 5.36 17.76 25.11
C THR A 272 5.59 16.70 24.04
N SER A 273 5.93 17.11 22.82
CA SER A 273 6.31 16.19 21.73
C SER A 273 7.54 15.33 22.08
N ASP A 274 8.60 15.95 22.61
CA ASP A 274 9.80 15.22 23.02
C ASP A 274 9.53 14.20 24.13
N LYS A 275 8.64 14.52 25.06
CA LYS A 275 8.23 13.61 26.14
C LYS A 275 7.48 12.41 25.60
N ILE A 276 6.56 12.63 24.65
CA ILE A 276 5.82 11.56 23.98
C ILE A 276 6.77 10.73 23.13
N ASP A 277 7.67 11.35 22.37
CA ASP A 277 8.65 10.67 21.53
C ASP A 277 9.58 9.76 22.34
N LYS A 278 10.00 10.20 23.53
CA LYS A 278 10.81 9.36 24.42
C LYS A 278 10.15 8.03 24.78
N ILE A 279 8.81 7.98 24.78
CA ILE A 279 8.02 6.76 25.05
C ILE A 279 7.75 6.01 23.75
N VAL A 280 7.23 6.71 22.74
CA VAL A 280 6.75 6.11 21.48
C VAL A 280 7.90 5.61 20.60
N THR A 281 9.04 6.29 20.61
CA THR A 281 10.24 5.88 19.84
C THR A 281 11.19 5.00 20.65
N ASN A 282 10.79 4.62 21.87
CA ASN A 282 11.58 3.70 22.71
C ASN A 282 11.72 2.34 22.02
N ARG A 283 12.92 1.80 22.05
CA ARG A 283 13.28 0.52 21.40
C ARG A 283 12.39 -0.67 21.79
N TRP A 284 11.95 -0.72 23.05
CA TRP A 284 11.16 -1.83 23.60
C TRP A 284 9.66 -1.51 23.67
N LEU A 285 9.30 -0.26 23.98
CA LEU A 285 7.91 0.17 24.14
C LEU A 285 7.27 0.59 22.82
N GLY A 286 8.04 1.09 21.85
CA GLY A 286 7.52 1.60 20.59
C GLY A 286 6.75 0.55 19.80
N LEU A 287 7.24 -0.69 19.73
CA LEU A 287 6.60 -1.77 18.99
C LEU A 287 5.28 -2.25 19.63
N PRO A 288 5.20 -2.51 20.95
CA PRO A 288 3.94 -2.80 21.63
C PRO A 288 2.90 -1.68 21.54
N ILE A 289 3.31 -0.42 21.72
CA ILE A 289 2.41 0.74 21.61
C ILE A 289 1.85 0.81 20.18
N PHE A 290 2.70 0.62 19.19
CA PHE A 290 2.30 0.56 17.82
C PHE A 290 1.29 -0.57 17.54
N ALA A 291 1.57 -1.78 18.02
CA ALA A 291 0.65 -2.90 17.86
C ALA A 291 -0.72 -2.60 18.49
N LEU A 292 -0.74 -1.97 19.66
CA LEU A 292 -1.98 -1.55 20.32
C LEU A 292 -2.75 -0.49 19.53
N VAL A 293 -2.06 0.54 19.03
CA VAL A 293 -2.70 1.60 18.24
C VAL A 293 -3.30 1.03 16.95
N MET A 294 -2.57 0.15 16.26
CA MET A 294 -3.07 -0.47 15.04
C MET A 294 -4.19 -1.46 15.31
N PHE A 295 -4.11 -2.22 16.40
CA PHE A 295 -5.22 -3.07 16.83
C PHE A 295 -6.50 -2.25 17.03
N LEU A 296 -6.42 -1.11 17.72
CA LEU A 296 -7.57 -0.23 17.90
C LEU A 296 -8.12 0.32 16.57
N VAL A 297 -7.23 0.72 15.64
CA VAL A 297 -7.64 1.19 14.32
C VAL A 297 -8.37 0.10 13.55
N TYR A 298 -7.82 -1.10 13.52
CA TYR A 298 -8.46 -2.21 12.81
C TYR A 298 -9.73 -2.69 13.52
N TYR A 299 -9.75 -2.74 14.84
CA TYR A 299 -10.94 -3.11 15.59
C TYR A 299 -12.10 -2.16 15.29
N ILE A 300 -11.85 -0.84 15.25
CA ILE A 300 -12.90 0.13 14.91
C ILE A 300 -13.30 0.03 13.44
N ALA A 301 -12.34 -0.17 12.53
CA ALA A 301 -12.63 -0.18 11.10
C ALA A 301 -13.19 -1.51 10.57
N MET A 302 -12.85 -2.65 11.19
CA MET A 302 -13.17 -3.97 10.66
C MET A 302 -14.17 -4.76 11.50
N VAL A 303 -14.29 -4.44 12.80
CA VAL A 303 -15.10 -5.26 13.72
C VAL A 303 -16.30 -4.47 14.27
N THR A 304 -16.21 -3.14 14.36
CA THR A 304 -17.31 -2.36 14.95
C THR A 304 -17.93 -1.40 13.93
N VAL A 305 -17.54 -0.12 13.96
CA VAL A 305 -18.16 0.93 13.13
C VAL A 305 -18.07 0.62 11.63
N GLY A 306 -16.92 0.11 11.18
CA GLY A 306 -16.74 -0.19 9.77
C GLY A 306 -17.54 -1.42 9.32
N ALA A 307 -17.59 -2.48 10.13
CA ALA A 307 -18.39 -3.66 9.85
C ALA A 307 -19.88 -3.28 9.77
N ALA A 308 -20.46 -2.72 10.83
CA ALA A 308 -21.87 -2.32 10.85
C ALA A 308 -22.27 -1.39 9.68
N ALA A 309 -21.34 -0.53 9.23
CA ALA A 309 -21.60 0.34 8.08
C ALA A 309 -21.52 -0.42 6.74
N THR A 310 -20.73 -1.49 6.69
CA THR A 310 -20.59 -2.37 5.52
C THR A 310 -21.79 -3.33 5.42
N ASP A 311 -22.21 -3.92 6.53
CA ASP A 311 -23.37 -4.79 6.62
C ASP A 311 -24.62 -4.00 6.18
N TRP A 312 -24.82 -2.79 6.72
CA TRP A 312 -25.89 -1.91 6.25
C TRP A 312 -25.80 -1.61 4.74
N ALA A 313 -24.58 -1.47 4.18
CA ALA A 313 -24.46 -1.20 2.75
C ALA A 313 -24.66 -2.44 1.88
N ASN A 314 -24.18 -3.61 2.32
CA ASN A 314 -24.34 -4.87 1.58
C ASN A 314 -25.77 -5.39 1.66
N ASP A 315 -26.30 -5.57 2.86
CA ASP A 315 -27.57 -6.22 3.09
C ASP A 315 -28.73 -5.23 2.91
N GLY A 316 -28.52 -3.97 3.31
CA GLY A 316 -29.52 -2.93 3.18
C GLY A 316 -29.57 -2.26 1.81
N LEU A 317 -28.48 -1.61 1.39
CA LEU A 317 -28.48 -0.79 0.17
C LEU A 317 -28.34 -1.64 -1.11
N PHE A 318 -27.50 -2.66 -1.08
CA PHE A 318 -27.19 -3.54 -2.21
C PHE A 318 -27.71 -4.97 -2.05
N GLY A 319 -28.40 -5.27 -0.96
CA GLY A 319 -29.15 -6.48 -0.71
C GLY A 319 -30.66 -6.22 -0.77
N ASP A 320 -31.43 -6.85 0.13
CA ASP A 320 -32.89 -6.85 0.12
C ASP A 320 -33.50 -5.52 0.55
N GLY A 321 -32.85 -4.81 1.46
CA GLY A 321 -33.33 -3.52 1.95
C GLY A 321 -32.99 -3.25 3.42
N TYR A 322 -33.55 -2.18 3.96
CA TYR A 322 -33.30 -1.80 5.35
C TYR A 322 -34.46 -1.01 5.96
N HIS A 323 -34.56 -1.08 7.28
CA HIS A 323 -35.52 -0.25 8.02
C HIS A 323 -34.97 1.18 8.21
N LEU A 324 -35.81 2.17 7.88
CA LEU A 324 -35.43 3.57 7.96
C LEU A 324 -35.03 3.94 9.39
N PHE A 325 -33.81 4.50 9.56
CA PHE A 325 -33.19 4.81 10.85
C PHE A 325 -32.97 3.60 11.78
N GLY A 326 -33.00 2.40 11.27
CA GLY A 326 -32.85 1.16 12.07
C GLY A 326 -34.03 0.87 13.00
N ILE A 327 -35.18 1.51 12.77
CA ILE A 327 -36.36 1.27 13.60
C ILE A 327 -37.07 0.01 13.11
N GLY A 328 -37.08 -1.01 13.96
CA GLY A 328 -37.68 -2.32 13.66
C GLY A 328 -36.67 -3.37 13.21
N THR A 329 -35.42 -3.00 12.85
CA THR A 329 -34.39 -3.95 12.36
C THR A 329 -34.20 -5.13 13.31
N ALA A 330 -33.95 -4.89 14.60
CA ALA A 330 -33.71 -5.96 15.56
C ALA A 330 -34.94 -6.90 15.75
N ALA A 331 -36.17 -6.39 15.64
CA ALA A 331 -37.36 -7.21 15.74
C ALA A 331 -37.59 -8.02 14.48
N TYR A 332 -37.24 -7.48 13.33
CA TYR A 332 -37.27 -8.20 12.05
C TYR A 332 -36.19 -9.30 11.98
N GLU A 333 -34.93 -8.93 12.37
CA GLU A 333 -33.83 -9.89 12.41
C GLU A 333 -34.15 -11.08 13.33
N GLU A 334 -34.70 -10.80 14.53
CA GLU A 334 -35.14 -11.84 15.46
C GLU A 334 -36.23 -12.75 14.83
N ALA A 335 -37.21 -12.16 14.12
CA ALA A 335 -38.26 -12.92 13.46
C ALA A 335 -37.74 -13.69 12.23
N ALA A 336 -36.83 -13.14 11.48
CA ALA A 336 -36.18 -13.79 10.32
C ALA A 336 -35.29 -14.96 10.75
N GLU A 337 -34.51 -14.78 11.84
CA GLU A 337 -33.70 -15.84 12.44
C GLU A 337 -34.60 -16.99 12.96
N GLU A 338 -35.69 -16.68 13.69
CA GLU A 338 -36.67 -17.68 14.16
C GLU A 338 -37.34 -18.42 13.00
N TYR A 339 -37.64 -17.71 11.90
CA TYR A 339 -38.18 -18.30 10.68
C TYR A 339 -37.17 -19.24 10.00
N GLY A 340 -35.89 -18.81 9.91
CA GLY A 340 -34.78 -19.60 9.35
C GLY A 340 -34.58 -20.92 10.14
N ASP A 341 -34.45 -20.81 11.46
CA ASP A 341 -34.30 -21.96 12.36
C ASP A 341 -35.50 -22.91 12.26
N THR A 342 -36.70 -22.34 12.19
CA THR A 342 -37.94 -23.11 12.02
C THR A 342 -37.91 -23.94 10.73
N ASN A 343 -37.55 -23.33 9.61
CA ASN A 343 -37.46 -24.02 8.33
C ASN A 343 -36.39 -25.11 8.29
N GLN A 344 -35.22 -24.86 8.91
CA GLN A 344 -34.16 -25.85 9.00
C GLN A 344 -34.57 -27.07 9.84
N ILE A 345 -35.24 -26.85 10.97
CA ILE A 345 -35.78 -27.91 11.80
C ILE A 345 -36.86 -28.70 11.01
N ILE A 346 -37.75 -28.01 10.28
CA ILE A 346 -38.79 -28.66 9.46
C ILE A 346 -38.15 -29.45 8.32
N ALA A 347 -37.15 -28.91 7.63
CA ALA A 347 -36.42 -29.61 6.57
C ALA A 347 -35.78 -30.91 7.10
N ALA A 348 -35.15 -30.85 8.27
CA ALA A 348 -34.59 -32.01 8.94
C ALA A 348 -35.68 -33.03 9.35
N LEU A 349 -36.84 -32.56 9.80
CA LEU A 349 -37.99 -33.41 10.10
C LEU A 349 -38.55 -34.09 8.85
N VAL A 350 -38.68 -33.38 7.74
CA VAL A 350 -39.11 -33.92 6.44
C VAL A 350 -38.16 -35.02 5.99
N SER A 351 -36.84 -34.76 6.07
CA SER A 351 -35.83 -35.74 5.71
C SER A 351 -35.89 -37.02 6.54
N GLN A 352 -36.25 -36.92 7.82
CA GLN A 352 -36.26 -38.08 8.73
C GLN A 352 -37.63 -38.79 8.85
N TYR A 353 -38.71 -38.04 8.77
CA TYR A 353 -40.08 -38.55 9.05
C TYR A 353 -41.05 -38.26 7.90
N GLY A 354 -40.71 -37.44 6.90
CA GLY A 354 -41.56 -37.11 5.76
C GLY A 354 -41.56 -38.17 4.67
N ASP A 355 -42.46 -38.02 3.73
CA ASP A 355 -42.54 -38.76 2.47
C ASP A 355 -42.53 -37.80 1.28
N GLU A 356 -42.36 -38.30 0.06
CA GLU A 356 -42.29 -37.49 -1.18
C GLU A 356 -43.49 -36.51 -1.33
N THR A 357 -44.64 -36.85 -0.74
CA THR A 357 -45.81 -35.97 -0.80
C THR A 357 -45.77 -34.86 0.22
N THR A 358 -45.18 -35.08 1.38
CA THR A 358 -44.95 -34.10 2.42
C THR A 358 -43.85 -33.13 1.99
N GLU A 359 -42.77 -33.62 1.39
CA GLU A 359 -41.69 -32.81 0.84
C GLU A 359 -42.20 -31.88 -0.26
N ALA A 360 -42.92 -32.40 -1.24
CA ALA A 360 -43.51 -31.61 -2.32
C ALA A 360 -44.56 -30.58 -1.86
N ALA A 361 -45.29 -30.86 -0.77
CA ALA A 361 -46.29 -29.95 -0.24
C ALA A 361 -45.67 -28.78 0.57
N LEU A 362 -44.46 -28.98 1.12
CA LEU A 362 -43.74 -27.98 1.92
C LEU A 362 -42.69 -27.20 1.10
N ASP A 363 -42.52 -27.51 -0.18
CA ASP A 363 -41.64 -26.78 -1.09
C ASP A 363 -42.31 -25.45 -1.48
N ALA A 364 -41.94 -24.39 -0.76
CA ALA A 364 -42.46 -23.04 -0.97
C ALA A 364 -42.03 -22.41 -2.31
N GLU A 365 -40.98 -22.96 -2.98
CA GLU A 365 -40.51 -22.50 -4.29
C GLU A 365 -41.24 -23.14 -5.47
N SER A 366 -42.07 -24.13 -5.21
CA SER A 366 -42.85 -24.83 -6.23
C SER A 366 -43.94 -23.93 -6.83
N GLU A 367 -44.07 -23.90 -8.17
CA GLU A 367 -45.18 -23.21 -8.85
C GLU A 367 -46.59 -23.72 -8.42
N ASP A 368 -46.68 -24.94 -7.87
CA ASP A 368 -47.91 -25.57 -7.43
C ASP A 368 -48.12 -25.49 -5.89
N TYR A 369 -47.36 -24.64 -5.17
CA TYR A 369 -47.47 -24.48 -3.72
C TYR A 369 -48.88 -24.09 -3.29
N ASP A 370 -49.46 -24.84 -2.37
CA ASP A 370 -50.77 -24.60 -1.76
C ASP A 370 -50.68 -24.58 -0.23
N GLU A 371 -50.93 -23.43 0.35
CA GLU A 371 -50.87 -23.18 1.80
C GLU A 371 -51.74 -24.17 2.60
N ALA A 372 -52.88 -24.64 2.02
CA ALA A 372 -53.71 -25.62 2.67
C ALA A 372 -53.10 -27.03 2.65
N ALA A 373 -52.39 -27.38 1.57
CA ALA A 373 -51.67 -28.65 1.49
C ALA A 373 -50.45 -28.65 2.41
N ALA A 374 -49.73 -27.52 2.51
CA ALA A 374 -48.64 -27.37 3.44
C ALA A 374 -49.06 -27.48 4.91
N ALA A 375 -50.21 -26.92 5.30
CA ALA A 375 -50.73 -27.05 6.65
C ALA A 375 -51.12 -28.51 6.97
N GLU A 376 -51.69 -29.29 6.01
CA GLU A 376 -51.98 -30.71 6.17
C GLU A 376 -50.68 -31.54 6.28
N ALA A 377 -49.64 -31.17 5.55
CA ALA A 377 -48.32 -31.79 5.62
C ALA A 377 -47.65 -31.58 6.99
N ILE A 378 -47.73 -30.38 7.57
CA ILE A 378 -47.25 -30.09 8.94
C ILE A 378 -47.97 -30.92 9.99
N GLU A 379 -49.29 -31.06 9.91
CA GLU A 379 -50.06 -31.93 10.84
C GLU A 379 -49.71 -33.42 10.67
N THR A 380 -49.37 -33.84 9.45
CA THR A 380 -48.89 -35.20 9.16
C THR A 380 -47.51 -35.44 9.79
N LEU A 381 -46.57 -34.48 9.64
CA LEU A 381 -45.27 -34.52 10.29
C LEU A 381 -45.40 -34.54 11.82
N ARG A 382 -46.25 -33.69 12.37
CA ARG A 382 -46.51 -33.65 13.82
C ARG A 382 -46.98 -35.01 14.34
N ALA A 383 -47.83 -35.71 13.59
CA ALA A 383 -48.31 -37.06 13.97
C ALA A 383 -47.24 -38.15 13.82
N ALA A 384 -46.23 -37.93 12.94
CA ALA A 384 -45.16 -38.89 12.69
C ALA A 384 -44.00 -38.77 13.71
N VAL A 385 -43.80 -37.60 14.32
CA VAL A 385 -42.71 -37.36 15.28
C VAL A 385 -42.99 -38.02 16.62
N PRO A 386 -42.08 -38.89 17.14
CA PRO A 386 -42.28 -39.55 18.45
C PRO A 386 -42.17 -38.56 19.60
N ALA A 387 -43.01 -38.67 20.62
CA ALA A 387 -42.92 -37.84 21.83
C ALA A 387 -41.56 -37.97 22.50
N GLY A 388 -40.87 -36.85 22.67
CA GLY A 388 -39.54 -36.81 23.24
C GLY A 388 -38.40 -37.04 22.23
N ALA A 389 -38.67 -36.98 20.93
CA ALA A 389 -37.63 -37.01 19.88
C ALA A 389 -36.73 -35.80 19.98
N SER A 390 -35.50 -35.94 19.54
CA SER A 390 -34.59 -34.85 19.22
C SER A 390 -34.07 -35.04 17.82
N ILE A 391 -33.86 -33.98 17.10
CA ILE A 391 -33.35 -34.00 15.73
C ILE A 391 -32.14 -33.12 15.61
N ASP A 392 -31.15 -33.60 14.88
CA ASP A 392 -29.98 -32.81 14.52
C ASP A 392 -30.28 -32.11 13.20
N TYR A 393 -30.05 -30.81 13.14
CA TYR A 393 -30.20 -29.99 11.94
C TYR A 393 -28.93 -29.22 11.66
N GLU A 394 -28.73 -28.87 10.42
CA GLU A 394 -27.53 -28.20 9.97
C GLU A 394 -27.77 -26.69 9.84
N VAL A 395 -26.87 -25.90 10.44
CA VAL A 395 -26.83 -24.43 10.31
C VAL A 395 -25.60 -24.05 9.52
N GLU A 396 -25.77 -23.35 8.42
CA GLU A 396 -24.70 -22.89 7.55
C GLU A 396 -24.35 -21.43 7.86
N ASP A 397 -23.06 -21.14 8.06
CA ASP A 397 -22.52 -19.78 8.20
C ASP A 397 -22.35 -19.14 6.80
N GLU A 398 -23.07 -18.08 6.51
CA GLU A 398 -23.13 -17.44 5.18
C GLU A 398 -21.78 -16.89 4.69
N GLU A 399 -20.89 -16.48 5.60
CA GLU A 399 -19.59 -15.93 5.21
C GLU A 399 -18.55 -17.01 4.89
N THR A 400 -18.57 -18.09 5.66
CA THR A 400 -17.53 -19.13 5.58
C THR A 400 -18.03 -20.41 4.93
N LEU A 401 -19.33 -20.56 4.75
CA LEU A 401 -20.03 -21.78 4.32
C LEU A 401 -19.75 -22.96 5.27
N ALA A 402 -19.51 -22.67 6.54
CA ALA A 402 -19.27 -23.67 7.56
C ALA A 402 -20.59 -24.22 8.07
N VAL A 403 -20.80 -25.50 7.88
CA VAL A 403 -21.97 -26.18 8.42
C VAL A 403 -21.69 -26.62 9.86
N SER A 404 -22.54 -26.21 10.79
CA SER A 404 -22.55 -26.68 12.17
C SER A 404 -23.80 -27.48 12.43
N THR A 405 -23.70 -28.58 13.18
CA THR A 405 -24.85 -29.39 13.55
C THR A 405 -25.37 -28.96 14.91
N GLU A 406 -26.62 -28.52 14.96
CA GLU A 406 -27.32 -28.22 16.19
C GLU A 406 -28.39 -29.27 16.46
N THR A 407 -28.81 -29.44 17.71
CA THR A 407 -29.79 -30.44 18.10
C THR A 407 -31.04 -29.76 18.65
N ALA A 408 -32.14 -29.85 17.93
CA ALA A 408 -33.46 -29.42 18.39
C ALA A 408 -34.08 -30.44 19.34
N SER A 409 -34.54 -29.98 20.48
CA SER A 409 -35.30 -30.81 21.43
C SER A 409 -36.75 -30.96 20.98
N TYR A 410 -37.47 -31.88 21.60
CA TYR A 410 -38.93 -32.07 21.28
C TYR A 410 -39.73 -30.77 21.47
N VAL A 411 -39.34 -29.92 22.41
CA VAL A 411 -40.00 -28.64 22.64
C VAL A 411 -39.72 -27.65 21.47
N ASP A 412 -38.49 -27.63 20.95
CA ASP A 412 -38.11 -26.81 19.81
C ASP A 412 -38.79 -27.30 18.53
N ILE A 413 -38.92 -28.62 18.35
CA ILE A 413 -39.65 -29.23 17.24
C ILE A 413 -41.15 -28.84 17.26
N GLU A 414 -41.81 -28.93 18.41
CA GLU A 414 -43.20 -28.51 18.55
C GLU A 414 -43.35 -27.01 18.27
N ALA A 415 -42.44 -26.19 18.78
CA ALA A 415 -42.43 -24.77 18.52
C ALA A 415 -42.26 -24.49 17.02
N ALA A 416 -41.34 -25.17 16.35
CA ALA A 416 -41.12 -25.03 14.91
C ALA A 416 -42.34 -25.45 14.07
N LEU A 417 -43.00 -26.54 14.42
CA LEU A 417 -44.23 -26.95 13.76
C LEU A 417 -45.41 -26.01 14.02
N ASP A 418 -45.45 -25.33 15.18
CA ASP A 418 -46.47 -24.34 15.48
C ASP A 418 -46.18 -22.98 14.83
N ALA A 419 -44.89 -22.65 14.64
CA ALA A 419 -44.40 -21.38 14.02
C ALA A 419 -44.33 -21.44 12.49
N TYR A 420 -44.55 -22.62 11.87
CA TYR A 420 -44.59 -22.75 10.41
C TYR A 420 -45.56 -21.75 9.79
N GLY A 421 -45.04 -20.89 8.92
CA GLY A 421 -45.84 -19.84 8.32
C GLY A 421 -45.12 -19.17 7.14
N THR A 422 -45.66 -18.08 6.70
CA THR A 422 -45.07 -17.25 5.67
C THR A 422 -43.86 -16.48 6.22
N GLU A 423 -42.91 -16.27 5.36
CA GLU A 423 -41.74 -15.42 5.64
C GLU A 423 -42.16 -14.07 6.24
N PRO A 424 -41.50 -13.58 7.30
CA PRO A 424 -41.87 -12.32 7.91
C PRO A 424 -41.67 -11.15 6.93
N ASP A 425 -42.76 -10.38 6.68
CA ASP A 425 -42.68 -9.20 5.82
C ASP A 425 -41.94 -8.08 6.56
N PRO A 426 -40.79 -7.61 6.06
CA PRO A 426 -40.05 -6.50 6.67
C PRO A 426 -40.89 -5.24 6.92
N ALA A 427 -41.92 -5.02 6.09
CA ALA A 427 -42.79 -3.84 6.19
C ALA A 427 -43.67 -3.85 7.45
N ASP A 428 -43.91 -4.99 8.07
CA ASP A 428 -44.69 -5.11 9.30
C ASP A 428 -43.95 -4.61 10.54
N TYR A 429 -42.64 -4.60 10.49
CA TYR A 429 -41.77 -4.23 11.61
C TYR A 429 -41.37 -2.75 11.61
N GLY A 430 -41.50 -2.05 10.46
CA GLY A 430 -41.15 -0.65 10.36
C GLY A 430 -41.26 -0.07 8.96
N VAL A 431 -40.70 1.12 8.75
CA VAL A 431 -40.63 1.70 7.40
C VAL A 431 -39.52 1.03 6.62
N TRP A 432 -39.88 0.09 5.79
CA TRP A 432 -38.95 -0.65 4.94
C TRP A 432 -38.58 0.12 3.68
N VAL A 433 -37.31 0.14 3.35
CA VAL A 433 -36.73 0.72 2.13
C VAL A 433 -36.07 -0.40 1.35
N PRO A 434 -36.66 -0.85 0.22
CA PRO A 434 -36.08 -1.91 -0.58
C PRO A 434 -34.70 -1.55 -1.09
N GLY A 435 -33.84 -2.54 -1.20
CA GLY A 435 -32.49 -2.37 -1.75
C GLY A 435 -32.48 -2.03 -3.24
N VAL A 436 -31.32 -1.59 -3.72
CA VAL A 436 -31.16 -1.22 -5.14
C VAL A 436 -31.41 -2.41 -6.07
N PRO A 437 -30.96 -3.65 -5.79
CA PRO A 437 -31.27 -4.82 -6.61
C PRO A 437 -32.77 -5.06 -6.72
N VAL A 438 -33.51 -5.03 -5.61
CA VAL A 438 -34.97 -5.23 -5.58
C VAL A 438 -35.69 -4.16 -6.41
N LEU A 439 -35.36 -2.89 -6.19
CA LEU A 439 -35.96 -1.78 -6.96
C LEU A 439 -35.66 -1.87 -8.45
N VAL A 440 -34.46 -2.34 -8.83
CA VAL A 440 -34.11 -2.53 -10.23
C VAL A 440 -34.80 -3.75 -10.80
N GLY A 441 -34.91 -4.86 -10.05
CA GLY A 441 -35.66 -6.05 -10.43
C GLY A 441 -37.12 -5.72 -10.70
N ASP A 442 -37.81 -5.10 -9.77
CA ASP A 442 -39.22 -4.67 -9.91
C ASP A 442 -39.45 -3.78 -11.13
N LEU A 443 -38.49 -2.89 -11.42
CA LEU A 443 -38.54 -2.02 -12.59
C LEU A 443 -38.39 -2.81 -13.90
N LEU A 444 -37.46 -3.78 -13.94
CA LEU A 444 -37.23 -4.63 -15.11
C LEU A 444 -38.41 -5.52 -15.38
N ASP A 445 -39.01 -6.09 -14.35
CA ASP A 445 -40.23 -6.93 -14.42
C ASP A 445 -41.44 -6.13 -14.90
N SER A 446 -41.59 -4.89 -14.39
CA SER A 446 -42.65 -3.98 -14.84
C SER A 446 -42.50 -3.60 -16.33
N LEU A 447 -41.28 -3.64 -16.86
CA LEU A 447 -40.99 -3.38 -18.27
C LEU A 447 -41.03 -4.63 -19.15
N ASN A 448 -41.36 -5.82 -18.59
CA ASN A 448 -41.28 -7.11 -19.22
C ASN A 448 -39.94 -7.32 -19.98
N CYS A 449 -38.83 -7.07 -19.33
CA CYS A 449 -37.52 -7.30 -19.90
C CYS A 449 -37.25 -8.79 -20.09
N ALA A 450 -36.44 -9.16 -21.07
CA ALA A 450 -36.04 -10.55 -21.26
C ALA A 450 -35.10 -10.98 -20.12
N ASP A 451 -35.21 -12.22 -19.64
CA ASP A 451 -34.52 -12.79 -18.48
C ASP A 451 -33.00 -12.59 -18.54
N TRP A 452 -32.38 -12.81 -19.70
CA TRP A 452 -30.96 -12.58 -19.88
C TRP A 452 -30.54 -11.11 -19.64
N LEU A 453 -31.44 -10.14 -19.93
CA LEU A 453 -31.17 -8.72 -19.74
C LEU A 453 -31.38 -8.32 -18.29
N SER A 454 -32.36 -8.90 -17.63
CA SER A 454 -32.63 -8.77 -16.20
C SER A 454 -31.44 -9.29 -15.40
N GLY A 455 -30.99 -10.51 -15.66
CA GLY A 455 -29.80 -11.08 -15.05
C GLY A 455 -28.51 -10.26 -15.33
N LEU A 456 -28.28 -9.79 -16.55
CA LEU A 456 -27.14 -8.92 -16.83
C LEU A 456 -27.17 -7.63 -16.00
N ILE A 457 -28.33 -7.01 -15.85
CA ILE A 457 -28.43 -5.73 -15.12
C ILE A 457 -28.37 -5.99 -13.62
N ASN A 458 -29.11 -6.93 -13.10
CA ASN A 458 -29.20 -7.17 -11.66
C ASN A 458 -27.96 -7.90 -11.14
N ASP A 459 -27.67 -9.09 -11.67
CA ASP A 459 -26.58 -9.94 -11.16
C ASP A 459 -25.21 -9.52 -11.70
N GLY A 460 -25.15 -9.08 -12.97
CA GLY A 460 -23.89 -8.65 -13.59
C GLY A 460 -23.47 -7.23 -13.18
N ILE A 461 -24.39 -6.26 -13.20
CA ILE A 461 -24.07 -4.84 -12.98
C ILE A 461 -24.35 -4.42 -11.55
N VAL A 462 -25.58 -4.60 -11.06
CA VAL A 462 -25.99 -4.08 -9.75
C VAL A 462 -25.30 -4.85 -8.64
N ALA A 463 -25.35 -6.17 -8.65
CA ALA A 463 -24.64 -7.00 -7.68
C ALA A 463 -23.14 -6.82 -7.76
N GLY A 464 -22.54 -6.78 -8.97
CA GLY A 464 -21.11 -6.56 -9.16
C GLY A 464 -20.63 -5.19 -8.70
N VAL A 465 -21.43 -4.14 -8.86
CA VAL A 465 -21.14 -2.79 -8.33
C VAL A 465 -21.39 -2.76 -6.83
N GLY A 466 -22.45 -3.41 -6.37
CA GLY A 466 -22.85 -3.51 -4.98
C GLY A 466 -21.75 -4.12 -4.13
N ALA A 467 -21.23 -5.28 -4.54
CA ALA A 467 -20.12 -5.97 -3.87
C ALA A 467 -18.88 -5.08 -3.66
N VAL A 468 -18.66 -4.08 -4.53
CA VAL A 468 -17.55 -3.14 -4.38
C VAL A 468 -17.90 -1.93 -3.54
N LEU A 469 -19.10 -1.36 -3.76
CA LEU A 469 -19.56 -0.18 -3.05
C LEU A 469 -19.95 -0.51 -1.59
N GLY A 470 -20.36 -1.74 -1.31
CA GLY A 470 -20.60 -2.24 0.02
C GLY A 470 -19.40 -2.10 0.95
N PHE A 471 -18.17 -2.30 0.44
CA PHE A 471 -16.95 -2.11 1.23
C PHE A 471 -16.49 -0.66 1.38
N VAL A 472 -17.11 0.30 0.67
CA VAL A 472 -16.69 1.71 0.74
C VAL A 472 -16.83 2.29 2.14
N PRO A 473 -17.90 2.06 2.92
CA PRO A 473 -18.03 2.59 4.26
C PRO A 473 -16.88 2.17 5.17
N GLN A 474 -16.56 0.88 5.22
CA GLN A 474 -15.43 0.35 5.99
C GLN A 474 -14.10 0.99 5.60
N MET A 475 -13.87 1.13 4.29
CA MET A 475 -12.69 1.79 3.75
C MET A 475 -12.61 3.26 4.13
N LEU A 476 -13.73 3.98 4.16
CA LEU A 476 -13.77 5.38 4.60
C LEU A 476 -13.44 5.52 6.08
N VAL A 477 -13.95 4.63 6.93
CA VAL A 477 -13.59 4.60 8.36
C VAL A 477 -12.10 4.34 8.54
N LEU A 478 -11.53 3.37 7.82
CA LEU A 478 -10.10 3.08 7.84
C LEU A 478 -9.27 4.29 7.36
N PHE A 479 -9.63 4.89 6.24
CA PHE A 479 -8.94 6.08 5.74
C PHE A 479 -9.02 7.27 6.69
N PHE A 480 -10.14 7.44 7.36
CA PHE A 480 -10.33 8.49 8.36
C PHE A 480 -9.37 8.31 9.55
N LEU A 481 -9.31 7.12 10.11
CA LEU A 481 -8.42 6.82 11.23
C LEU A 481 -6.94 6.93 10.83
N LEU A 482 -6.57 6.40 9.65
CA LEU A 482 -5.21 6.51 9.14
C LEU A 482 -4.84 7.98 8.83
N ALA A 483 -5.76 8.78 8.31
CA ALA A 483 -5.52 10.21 8.07
C ALA A 483 -5.27 10.96 9.38
N ILE A 484 -5.93 10.59 10.48
CA ILE A 484 -5.65 11.14 11.81
C ILE A 484 -4.22 10.78 12.25
N LEU A 485 -3.83 9.50 12.16
CA LEU A 485 -2.49 9.04 12.56
C LEU A 485 -1.37 9.66 11.72
N GLU A 486 -1.62 9.84 10.43
CA GLU A 486 -0.68 10.50 9.51
C GLU A 486 -0.57 12.00 9.85
N ALA A 487 -1.70 12.68 9.95
CA ALA A 487 -1.74 14.12 10.21
C ALA A 487 -1.20 14.50 11.59
N CYS A 488 -1.41 13.69 12.63
CA CYS A 488 -0.81 13.97 13.94
C CYS A 488 0.71 13.71 14.00
N GLY A 489 1.30 13.07 12.95
CA GLY A 489 2.72 12.78 12.86
C GLY A 489 3.15 11.46 13.52
N TYR A 490 2.20 10.60 13.93
CA TYR A 490 2.51 9.31 14.55
C TYR A 490 3.18 8.33 13.59
N MET A 491 2.73 8.30 12.31
CA MET A 491 3.27 7.39 11.30
C MET A 491 4.78 7.58 11.06
N SER A 492 5.27 8.82 11.15
CA SER A 492 6.70 9.13 11.02
C SER A 492 7.56 8.47 12.10
N ARG A 493 7.04 8.38 13.34
CA ARG A 493 7.73 7.76 14.48
C ARG A 493 7.85 6.26 14.31
N ILE A 494 6.78 5.66 13.83
CA ILE A 494 6.76 4.21 13.58
C ILE A 494 7.74 3.84 12.48
N ALA A 495 7.74 4.59 11.37
CA ALA A 495 8.71 4.39 10.30
C ALA A 495 10.15 4.49 10.82
N PHE A 496 10.44 5.43 11.75
CA PHE A 496 11.74 5.56 12.40
C PHE A 496 12.12 4.35 13.24
N VAL A 497 11.20 3.84 14.09
CA VAL A 497 11.46 2.68 14.96
C VAL A 497 11.74 1.43 14.15
N LEU A 498 11.03 1.25 13.05
CA LEU A 498 11.09 0.05 12.20
C LEU A 498 12.17 0.11 11.13
N ASP A 499 12.70 1.28 10.81
CA ASP A 499 13.73 1.45 9.80
C ASP A 499 14.94 0.54 10.04
N ARG A 500 15.40 0.45 11.27
CA ARG A 500 16.53 -0.41 11.65
C ARG A 500 16.27 -1.90 11.37
N ILE A 501 15.02 -2.35 11.47
CA ILE A 501 14.64 -3.74 11.22
C ILE A 501 14.59 -3.99 9.72
N PHE A 502 13.89 -3.09 8.98
CA PHE A 502 13.67 -3.23 7.55
C PHE A 502 14.93 -3.07 6.72
N ARG A 503 15.85 -2.20 7.12
CA ARG A 503 17.18 -2.06 6.48
C ARG A 503 17.97 -3.36 6.45
N ARG A 504 17.87 -4.19 7.48
CA ARG A 504 18.53 -5.51 7.49
C ARG A 504 18.03 -6.43 6.37
N PHE A 505 16.80 -6.22 5.93
CA PHE A 505 16.17 -6.96 4.84
C PHE A 505 16.26 -6.22 3.49
N GLY A 506 16.93 -5.07 3.47
CA GLY A 506 17.10 -4.28 2.25
C GLY A 506 15.92 -3.42 1.84
N LEU A 507 14.95 -3.25 2.71
CA LEU A 507 13.81 -2.35 2.55
C LEU A 507 13.99 -1.10 3.42
N SER A 508 13.46 0.04 2.99
CA SER A 508 13.45 1.24 3.83
C SER A 508 12.39 1.10 4.94
N GLY A 509 12.59 1.75 6.08
CA GLY A 509 11.59 1.74 7.16
C GLY A 509 10.25 2.33 6.74
N LYS A 510 10.21 3.19 5.72
CA LYS A 510 8.98 3.70 5.12
C LYS A 510 8.16 2.61 4.42
N SER A 511 8.78 1.51 3.98
CA SER A 511 8.10 0.37 3.33
C SER A 511 7.15 -0.38 4.26
N PHE A 512 7.37 -0.27 5.57
CA PHE A 512 6.49 -0.91 6.55
C PHE A 512 5.08 -0.33 6.57
N ILE A 513 4.94 0.98 6.37
CA ILE A 513 3.63 1.66 6.38
C ILE A 513 2.68 1.08 5.32
N PRO A 514 3.08 0.98 4.04
CA PRO A 514 2.30 0.29 3.00
C PRO A 514 1.93 -1.15 3.36
N MET A 515 2.87 -1.91 3.89
CA MET A 515 2.64 -3.32 4.24
C MET A 515 1.62 -3.47 5.37
N LEU A 516 1.72 -2.62 6.38
CA LEU A 516 0.78 -2.61 7.48
C LEU A 516 -0.63 -2.24 7.03
N VAL A 517 -0.77 -1.13 6.30
CA VAL A 517 -2.07 -0.70 5.75
C VAL A 517 -2.64 -1.80 4.84
N GLY A 518 -1.78 -2.56 4.17
CA GLY A 518 -2.12 -3.69 3.32
C GLY A 518 -2.79 -4.86 4.04
N VAL A 519 -2.60 -5.00 5.37
CA VAL A 519 -3.32 -6.00 6.18
C VAL A 519 -4.83 -5.76 6.16
N GLY A 520 -5.27 -4.51 6.20
CA GLY A 520 -6.68 -4.18 6.05
C GLY A 520 -7.13 -4.32 4.59
N CYS A 521 -6.48 -3.58 3.69
CA CYS A 521 -6.76 -3.64 2.25
C CYS A 521 -5.50 -3.33 1.43
N GLY A 522 -5.28 -4.11 0.37
CA GLY A 522 -4.13 -3.94 -0.52
C GLY A 522 -4.12 -2.61 -1.27
N VAL A 523 -5.30 -2.06 -1.61
CA VAL A 523 -5.41 -0.80 -2.37
C VAL A 523 -4.80 0.38 -1.62
N PRO A 524 -5.24 0.73 -0.39
CA PRO A 524 -4.62 1.80 0.38
C PRO A 524 -3.18 1.47 0.76
N GLY A 525 -2.84 0.20 0.98
CA GLY A 525 -1.47 -0.23 1.21
C GLY A 525 -0.55 0.17 0.05
N ILE A 526 -0.93 -0.14 -1.19
CA ILE A 526 -0.17 0.25 -2.39
C ILE A 526 -0.11 1.78 -2.52
N MET A 527 -1.22 2.48 -2.29
CA MET A 527 -1.27 3.95 -2.38
C MET A 527 -0.37 4.64 -1.33
N ALA A 528 -0.21 4.05 -0.15
CA ALA A 528 0.68 4.56 0.90
C ALA A 528 2.16 4.52 0.49
N SER A 529 2.53 3.73 -0.52
CA SER A 529 3.90 3.68 -1.06
C SER A 529 4.39 5.01 -1.63
N ARG A 530 3.52 5.98 -1.87
CA ARG A 530 3.87 7.35 -2.28
C ARG A 530 4.76 8.09 -1.28
N THR A 531 4.71 7.67 -0.03
CA THR A 531 5.57 8.24 1.03
C THR A 531 7.03 7.82 0.89
N ILE A 532 7.32 6.84 0.02
CA ILE A 532 8.66 6.34 -0.25
C ILE A 532 9.26 7.14 -1.40
N GLU A 533 10.30 7.90 -1.12
CA GLU A 533 10.97 8.80 -2.06
C GLU A 533 11.81 8.03 -3.09
N ASN A 534 12.53 6.99 -2.64
CA ASN A 534 13.34 6.16 -3.53
C ASN A 534 12.44 5.30 -4.43
N GLU A 535 12.55 5.48 -5.75
CA GLU A 535 11.71 4.80 -6.72
C GLU A 535 11.93 3.28 -6.73
N ARG A 536 13.15 2.79 -6.47
CA ARG A 536 13.47 1.36 -6.36
C ARG A 536 12.79 0.72 -5.16
N ASP A 537 12.93 1.34 -3.99
CA ASP A 537 12.31 0.87 -2.75
C ASP A 537 10.78 0.94 -2.85
N ARG A 538 10.25 1.99 -3.47
CA ARG A 538 8.81 2.13 -3.73
C ARG A 538 8.28 1.00 -4.60
N ARG A 539 8.96 0.68 -5.71
CA ARG A 539 8.59 -0.43 -6.59
C ARG A 539 8.65 -1.78 -5.90
N MET A 540 9.72 -2.05 -5.13
CA MET A 540 9.82 -3.27 -4.33
C MET A 540 8.68 -3.38 -3.34
N THR A 541 8.38 -2.30 -2.63
CA THR A 541 7.28 -2.26 -1.66
C THR A 541 5.94 -2.52 -2.33
N ILE A 542 5.64 -1.90 -3.47
CA ILE A 542 4.40 -2.15 -4.23
C ILE A 542 4.28 -3.63 -4.62
N MET A 543 5.38 -4.26 -5.04
CA MET A 543 5.39 -5.67 -5.46
C MET A 543 5.17 -6.65 -4.31
N THR A 544 5.51 -6.28 -3.09
CA THR A 544 5.51 -7.19 -1.93
C THR A 544 4.39 -6.92 -0.92
N THR A 545 3.81 -5.72 -0.93
CA THR A 545 2.78 -5.30 0.05
C THR A 545 1.58 -6.24 0.08
N THR A 546 1.16 -6.79 -1.05
CA THR A 546 -0.04 -7.62 -1.17
C THR A 546 0.16 -9.09 -0.79
N PHE A 547 1.36 -9.49 -0.38
CA PHE A 547 1.62 -10.84 0.13
C PHE A 547 1.01 -11.07 1.52
N ILE A 548 0.84 -10.02 2.31
CA ILE A 548 0.10 -10.11 3.57
C ILE A 548 -1.39 -10.31 3.26
N PRO A 549 -2.09 -11.22 3.98
CA PRO A 549 -3.54 -11.35 3.87
C PRO A 549 -4.23 -10.02 4.18
N CYS A 550 -5.16 -9.62 3.31
CA CYS A 550 -6.09 -8.51 3.57
C CYS A 550 -7.43 -9.06 4.08
N GLY A 551 -8.33 -8.20 4.55
CA GLY A 551 -9.65 -8.59 5.04
C GLY A 551 -10.42 -9.50 4.08
N ALA A 552 -10.44 -9.16 2.78
CA ALA A 552 -11.07 -9.95 1.71
C ALA A 552 -10.50 -11.37 1.50
N LYS A 553 -9.34 -11.69 2.08
CA LYS A 553 -8.77 -13.05 2.03
C LYS A 553 -9.14 -13.90 3.25
N VAL A 554 -9.68 -13.28 4.31
CA VAL A 554 -9.95 -13.98 5.58
C VAL A 554 -11.03 -15.04 5.43
N PRO A 555 -12.18 -14.78 4.81
CA PRO A 555 -13.22 -15.80 4.59
C PRO A 555 -12.68 -17.01 3.82
N PHE A 556 -11.93 -16.77 2.75
CA PHE A 556 -11.29 -17.83 1.97
C PHE A 556 -10.30 -18.66 2.82
N ILE A 557 -9.49 -18.00 3.66
CA ILE A 557 -8.57 -18.71 4.57
C ILE A 557 -9.35 -19.54 5.59
N ALA A 558 -10.45 -18.99 6.12
CA ALA A 558 -11.31 -19.67 7.08
C ALA A 558 -12.01 -20.88 6.44
N MET A 559 -12.56 -20.75 5.23
CA MET A 559 -13.18 -21.84 4.49
C MET A 559 -12.18 -23.01 4.28
N ILE A 560 -10.99 -22.75 3.79
CA ILE A 560 -9.97 -23.80 3.59
C ILE A 560 -9.51 -24.40 4.92
N ALA A 561 -9.36 -23.57 5.97
CA ALA A 561 -9.02 -24.06 7.31
C ALA A 561 -10.13 -24.93 7.90
N GLY A 562 -11.39 -24.56 7.70
CA GLY A 562 -12.56 -25.32 8.13
C GLY A 562 -12.69 -26.65 7.39
N ALA A 563 -12.83 -26.58 6.07
CA ALA A 563 -13.10 -27.74 5.23
C ALA A 563 -11.98 -28.81 5.26
N ILE A 564 -10.70 -28.39 5.24
CA ILE A 564 -9.58 -29.33 5.04
C ILE A 564 -8.81 -29.59 6.34
N PHE A 565 -8.80 -28.64 7.28
CA PHE A 565 -7.98 -28.71 8.51
C PHE A 565 -8.79 -28.68 9.80
N GLY A 566 -10.11 -28.92 9.72
CA GLY A 566 -11.00 -29.01 10.89
C GLY A 566 -11.05 -27.74 11.74
N GLY A 567 -11.05 -26.56 11.08
CA GLY A 567 -11.13 -25.27 11.75
C GLY A 567 -9.85 -24.86 12.52
N SER A 568 -8.70 -25.47 12.24
CA SER A 568 -7.46 -25.23 12.97
C SER A 568 -7.00 -23.78 12.92
N PRO A 569 -6.93 -23.04 14.06
CA PRO A 569 -6.48 -21.65 14.08
C PRO A 569 -5.01 -21.48 13.68
N TRP A 570 -4.23 -22.55 13.67
CA TRP A 570 -2.83 -22.52 13.21
C TRP A 570 -2.70 -22.30 11.72
N VAL A 571 -3.69 -22.71 10.91
CA VAL A 571 -3.68 -22.50 9.45
C VAL A 571 -3.90 -21.02 9.17
N SER A 572 -4.91 -20.40 9.76
CA SER A 572 -5.22 -18.99 9.59
C SER A 572 -4.04 -18.10 10.10
N THR A 573 -3.52 -18.40 11.28
CA THR A 573 -2.34 -17.68 11.80
C THR A 573 -1.11 -17.92 10.92
N GLY A 574 -0.90 -19.14 10.45
CA GLY A 574 0.18 -19.53 9.54
C GLY A 574 0.18 -18.75 8.23
N ALA A 575 -0.99 -18.47 7.67
CA ALA A 575 -1.13 -17.68 6.45
C ALA A 575 -0.51 -16.28 6.59
N TYR A 576 -0.70 -15.61 7.73
CA TYR A 576 -0.05 -14.30 7.99
C TYR A 576 1.47 -14.42 8.09
N PHE A 577 1.97 -15.45 8.76
CA PHE A 577 3.42 -15.68 8.86
C PHE A 577 4.04 -16.04 7.51
N ILE A 578 3.34 -16.81 6.67
CA ILE A 578 3.76 -17.10 5.29
C ILE A 578 3.83 -15.81 4.48
N GLY A 579 2.84 -14.94 4.58
CA GLY A 579 2.84 -13.63 3.93
C GLY A 579 4.02 -12.75 4.36
N MET A 580 4.30 -12.67 5.66
CA MET A 580 5.46 -11.94 6.19
C MET A 580 6.79 -12.55 5.72
N ALA A 581 6.93 -13.86 5.76
CA ALA A 581 8.12 -14.54 5.26
C ALA A 581 8.33 -14.30 3.75
N ALA A 582 7.24 -14.32 2.98
CA ALA A 582 7.25 -14.01 1.55
C ALA A 582 7.76 -12.59 1.27
N ILE A 583 7.34 -11.59 2.06
CA ILE A 583 7.83 -10.21 1.94
C ILE A 583 9.33 -10.14 2.20
N VAL A 584 9.80 -10.73 3.30
CA VAL A 584 11.22 -10.71 3.68
C VAL A 584 12.07 -11.42 2.63
N CYS A 585 11.68 -12.62 2.23
CA CYS A 585 12.40 -13.38 1.20
C CYS A 585 12.43 -12.65 -0.15
N SER A 586 11.29 -12.11 -0.59
CA SER A 586 11.20 -11.33 -1.82
C SER A 586 12.04 -10.05 -1.75
N GLY A 587 12.00 -9.33 -0.63
CA GLY A 587 12.80 -8.12 -0.42
C GLY A 587 14.29 -8.41 -0.59
N ILE A 588 14.79 -9.46 0.08
CA ILE A 588 16.20 -9.87 -0.02
C ILE A 588 16.57 -10.32 -1.45
N MET A 589 15.72 -11.13 -2.11
CA MET A 589 15.96 -11.60 -3.45
C MET A 589 15.96 -10.48 -4.48
N LEU A 590 14.96 -9.60 -4.45
CA LEU A 590 14.83 -8.49 -5.38
C LEU A 590 16.00 -7.52 -5.23
N LYS A 591 16.42 -7.17 -4.01
CA LYS A 591 17.56 -6.29 -3.75
C LYS A 591 18.86 -6.80 -4.40
N LYS A 592 19.03 -8.11 -4.50
CA LYS A 592 20.22 -8.74 -5.12
C LYS A 592 20.18 -8.79 -6.64
N THR A 593 19.14 -8.23 -7.27
CA THR A 593 19.03 -8.10 -8.72
C THR A 593 19.54 -6.74 -9.18
N LYS A 594 20.10 -6.66 -10.39
CA LYS A 594 20.57 -5.37 -10.98
C LYS A 594 19.51 -4.28 -11.05
N MET A 595 18.21 -4.66 -11.06
CA MET A 595 17.09 -3.72 -11.20
C MET A 595 16.79 -2.97 -9.89
N PHE A 596 17.08 -3.60 -8.74
CA PHE A 596 16.78 -3.08 -7.41
C PHE A 596 18.02 -2.93 -6.52
N ALA A 597 19.20 -3.19 -7.09
CA ALA A 597 20.47 -3.04 -6.42
C ALA A 597 20.74 -1.58 -6.03
N GLY A 598 21.31 -1.35 -4.87
CA GLY A 598 21.68 -0.05 -4.31
C GLY A 598 21.33 0.02 -2.83
N ASP A 599 22.01 0.91 -2.10
CA ASP A 599 21.73 1.09 -0.68
C ASP A 599 20.34 1.67 -0.47
N PRO A 600 19.60 1.24 0.57
CA PRO A 600 18.35 1.87 0.93
C PRO A 600 18.64 3.33 1.27
N ALA A 601 17.80 4.25 0.76
CA ALA A 601 17.95 5.67 1.05
C ALA A 601 18.07 5.89 2.57
N PRO A 602 19.03 6.71 3.02
CA PRO A 602 19.16 7.00 4.43
C PRO A 602 17.84 7.57 4.96
N PHE A 603 17.39 7.08 6.11
CA PHE A 603 16.15 7.54 6.71
C PHE A 603 16.37 8.93 7.33
N VAL A 604 16.32 9.94 6.50
CA VAL A 604 16.35 11.34 6.92
C VAL A 604 14.91 11.85 6.95
N MET A 605 14.21 11.62 8.06
CA MET A 605 12.87 12.14 8.24
C MET A 605 12.79 12.93 9.53
N GLU A 606 12.35 14.19 9.43
CA GLU A 606 11.97 14.95 10.62
C GLU A 606 10.82 14.24 11.32
N LEU A 607 10.90 14.17 12.64
CA LEU A 607 9.75 13.89 13.45
C LEU A 607 9.00 15.21 13.65
N PRO A 608 7.95 15.49 12.86
CA PRO A 608 7.22 16.75 12.99
C PRO A 608 6.62 16.83 14.39
N PRO A 609 6.52 18.02 15.03
CA PRO A 609 5.90 18.11 16.34
C PRO A 609 4.48 17.57 16.27
N TYR A 610 4.03 16.90 17.35
CA TYR A 610 2.65 16.45 17.42
C TYR A 610 1.70 17.65 17.38
N HIS A 611 0.70 17.56 16.54
CA HIS A 611 -0.39 18.53 16.49
C HIS A 611 -1.72 17.81 16.31
N ILE A 612 -2.76 18.39 16.86
CA ILE A 612 -4.11 17.88 16.65
C ILE A 612 -4.52 18.28 15.24
N PRO A 613 -4.83 17.31 14.38
CA PRO A 613 -5.23 17.61 13.01
C PRO A 613 -6.58 18.33 12.98
N THR A 614 -6.75 19.27 12.05
CA THR A 614 -8.04 19.88 11.82
C THR A 614 -8.99 18.88 11.16
N LEU A 615 -10.20 18.76 11.69
CA LEU A 615 -11.21 17.82 11.18
C LEU A 615 -11.48 18.01 9.68
N GLY A 616 -11.49 19.25 9.19
CA GLY A 616 -11.68 19.54 7.77
C GLY A 616 -10.58 18.95 6.87
N ASN A 617 -9.32 18.97 7.31
CA ASN A 617 -8.22 18.38 6.54
C ASN A 617 -8.30 16.84 6.53
N VAL A 618 -8.67 16.25 7.66
CA VAL A 618 -8.85 14.79 7.78
C VAL A 618 -9.99 14.33 6.87
N LEU A 619 -11.16 14.96 6.97
CA LEU A 619 -12.33 14.63 6.14
C LEU A 619 -12.04 14.80 4.64
N ARG A 620 -11.35 15.87 4.26
CA ARG A 620 -10.95 16.09 2.87
C ARG A 620 -10.01 15.01 2.37
N SER A 621 -8.98 14.66 3.14
CA SER A 621 -8.04 13.59 2.81
C SER A 621 -8.75 12.22 2.68
N THR A 622 -9.67 11.93 3.59
CA THR A 622 -10.50 10.72 3.58
C THR A 622 -11.35 10.67 2.31
N TRP A 623 -12.06 11.76 1.99
CA TRP A 623 -12.92 11.85 0.82
C TRP A 623 -12.13 11.74 -0.49
N GLU A 624 -11.00 12.42 -0.62
CA GLU A 624 -10.16 12.35 -1.81
C GLU A 624 -9.66 10.92 -2.09
N ARG A 625 -9.29 10.19 -1.02
CA ARG A 625 -8.89 8.77 -1.11
C ARG A 625 -10.08 7.87 -1.46
N GLY A 626 -11.21 8.04 -0.78
CA GLY A 626 -12.45 7.29 -1.01
C GLY A 626 -13.00 7.52 -2.42
N TRP A 627 -13.12 8.77 -2.85
CA TRP A 627 -13.58 9.11 -4.19
C TRP A 627 -12.68 8.54 -5.30
N SER A 628 -11.37 8.59 -5.07
CA SER A 628 -10.41 7.96 -6.00
C SER A 628 -10.61 6.44 -6.10
N PHE A 629 -11.03 5.78 -5.02
CA PHE A 629 -11.38 4.36 -5.01
C PHE A 629 -12.69 4.11 -5.76
N ILE A 630 -13.77 4.81 -5.41
CA ILE A 630 -15.11 4.69 -6.02
C ILE A 630 -15.04 4.87 -7.54
N LYS A 631 -14.36 5.94 -8.01
CA LYS A 631 -14.23 6.22 -9.43
C LYS A 631 -13.54 5.11 -10.21
N LYS A 632 -12.59 4.41 -9.60
CA LYS A 632 -11.86 3.32 -10.25
C LYS A 632 -12.60 1.99 -10.14
N ALA A 633 -13.21 1.74 -8.99
CA ALA A 633 -14.06 0.59 -8.79
C ALA A 633 -15.19 0.58 -9.81
N GLY A 634 -15.88 1.70 -9.97
CA GLY A 634 -16.98 1.85 -10.93
C GLY A 634 -16.61 1.74 -12.41
N THR A 635 -15.33 1.61 -12.78
CA THR A 635 -14.94 1.44 -14.19
C THR A 635 -14.34 0.07 -14.47
N ILE A 636 -13.25 -0.27 -13.78
CA ILE A 636 -12.49 -1.51 -14.08
C ILE A 636 -13.22 -2.73 -13.52
N ILE A 637 -13.76 -2.61 -12.31
CA ILE A 637 -14.43 -3.74 -11.67
C ILE A 637 -15.76 -4.02 -12.35
N LEU A 638 -16.57 -2.98 -12.64
CA LEU A 638 -17.81 -3.14 -13.38
C LEU A 638 -17.58 -3.87 -14.71
N LEU A 639 -16.58 -3.47 -15.48
CA LEU A 639 -16.28 -4.15 -16.75
C LEU A 639 -15.89 -5.62 -16.50
N SER A 640 -15.13 -5.87 -15.44
CA SER A 640 -14.66 -7.23 -15.10
C SER A 640 -15.83 -8.12 -14.62
N THR A 641 -16.74 -7.59 -13.80
CA THR A 641 -17.90 -8.36 -13.33
C THR A 641 -18.85 -8.70 -14.47
N ILE A 642 -19.11 -7.78 -15.39
CA ILE A 642 -19.89 -8.07 -16.61
C ILE A 642 -19.22 -9.18 -17.44
N VAL A 643 -17.92 -9.14 -17.63
CA VAL A 643 -17.20 -10.19 -18.39
C VAL A 643 -17.25 -11.54 -17.67
N VAL A 644 -17.08 -11.56 -16.34
CA VAL A 644 -17.15 -12.79 -15.56
C VAL A 644 -18.56 -13.32 -15.57
N TRP A 645 -19.58 -12.51 -15.29
CA TRP A 645 -20.97 -12.91 -15.36
C TRP A 645 -21.29 -13.52 -16.74
N PHE A 646 -20.97 -12.82 -17.83
CA PHE A 646 -21.21 -13.33 -19.17
C PHE A 646 -20.52 -14.67 -19.43
N THR A 647 -19.29 -14.84 -19.00
CA THR A 647 -18.55 -16.10 -19.21
C THR A 647 -18.99 -17.23 -18.28
N SER A 648 -19.61 -16.92 -17.14
CA SER A 648 -20.18 -17.90 -16.21
C SER A 648 -21.51 -18.42 -16.69
N TYR A 649 -22.42 -17.54 -17.10
CA TYR A 649 -23.79 -17.90 -17.43
C TYR A 649 -24.02 -18.20 -18.91
N PHE A 650 -23.05 -18.02 -19.81
CA PHE A 650 -23.19 -18.39 -21.21
C PHE A 650 -22.25 -19.53 -21.60
N GLY A 651 -22.79 -20.47 -22.36
CA GLY A 651 -22.06 -21.65 -22.82
C GLY A 651 -22.52 -22.20 -24.17
N PHE A 652 -21.81 -23.21 -24.64
CA PHE A 652 -22.13 -23.96 -25.83
C PHE A 652 -22.69 -25.31 -25.45
N THR A 653 -23.97 -25.50 -25.61
CA THR A 653 -24.70 -26.75 -25.42
C THR A 653 -24.95 -27.44 -26.77
N ASP A 654 -25.50 -28.62 -26.77
CA ASP A 654 -25.88 -29.35 -27.99
C ASP A 654 -26.97 -28.60 -28.80
N GLU A 655 -27.75 -27.74 -28.11
CA GLU A 655 -28.78 -26.89 -28.74
C GLU A 655 -28.22 -25.55 -29.29
N GLY A 656 -26.94 -25.26 -29.09
CA GLY A 656 -26.29 -24.07 -29.55
C GLY A 656 -25.75 -23.19 -28.42
N PHE A 657 -25.50 -21.92 -28.72
CA PHE A 657 -25.06 -20.93 -27.74
C PHE A 657 -26.27 -20.34 -27.01
N ARG A 658 -26.37 -20.57 -25.70
CA ARG A 658 -27.47 -20.05 -24.87
C ARG A 658 -26.99 -19.67 -23.46
N MET A 659 -27.90 -19.05 -22.72
CA MET A 659 -27.76 -18.90 -21.29
C MET A 659 -27.96 -20.27 -20.63
N LEU A 660 -27.13 -20.57 -19.64
CA LEU A 660 -27.11 -21.83 -18.91
C LEU A 660 -27.95 -21.70 -17.64
N ALA A 661 -28.57 -22.79 -17.23
CA ALA A 661 -29.14 -22.92 -15.92
C ALA A 661 -28.04 -23.20 -14.87
N GLU A 662 -28.36 -23.09 -13.60
CA GLU A 662 -27.35 -23.23 -12.53
C GLU A 662 -26.74 -24.64 -12.49
N ASP A 663 -27.48 -25.66 -12.85
CA ASP A 663 -27.01 -27.04 -12.95
C ASP A 663 -26.13 -27.32 -14.17
N GLU A 664 -26.07 -26.42 -15.15
CA GLU A 664 -25.31 -26.55 -16.39
C GLU A 664 -24.02 -25.70 -16.44
N LEU A 665 -23.58 -25.09 -15.33
CA LEU A 665 -22.41 -24.19 -15.28
C LEU A 665 -21.10 -24.86 -15.77
N ASP A 666 -21.02 -26.18 -15.75
CA ASP A 666 -19.93 -26.97 -16.31
C ASP A 666 -19.70 -26.73 -17.82
N LEU A 667 -20.75 -26.35 -18.55
CA LEU A 667 -20.70 -26.05 -19.98
C LEU A 667 -20.36 -24.61 -20.28
N SER A 668 -20.18 -23.79 -19.28
CA SER A 668 -19.89 -22.35 -19.40
C SER A 668 -18.58 -22.08 -20.13
N ILE A 669 -18.49 -20.88 -20.69
CA ILE A 669 -17.24 -20.39 -21.29
C ILE A 669 -16.14 -20.36 -20.23
N LEU A 670 -16.48 -19.96 -19.00
CA LEU A 670 -15.54 -19.88 -17.88
C LEU A 670 -15.01 -21.26 -17.48
N ALA A 671 -15.88 -22.29 -17.45
CA ALA A 671 -15.46 -23.68 -17.20
C ALA A 671 -14.51 -24.19 -18.28
N ARG A 672 -14.77 -23.88 -19.56
CA ARG A 672 -13.88 -24.24 -20.67
C ARG A 672 -12.54 -23.52 -20.58
N ILE A 673 -12.52 -22.24 -20.18
CA ILE A 673 -11.27 -21.51 -19.95
C ILE A 673 -10.55 -22.13 -18.75
N GLY A 674 -11.25 -22.43 -17.67
CA GLY A 674 -10.71 -23.13 -16.50
C GLY A 674 -10.04 -24.45 -16.88
N SER A 675 -10.73 -25.29 -17.65
CA SER A 675 -10.21 -26.58 -18.13
C SER A 675 -8.97 -26.41 -19.03
N LEU A 676 -8.92 -25.34 -19.86
CA LEU A 676 -7.77 -25.06 -20.71
C LEU A 676 -6.52 -24.70 -19.92
N ILE A 677 -6.63 -24.10 -18.76
CA ILE A 677 -5.50 -23.64 -17.93
C ILE A 677 -5.24 -24.51 -16.70
N SER A 678 -6.19 -25.39 -16.32
CA SER A 678 -6.10 -26.23 -15.12
C SER A 678 -4.83 -27.09 -15.10
N TRP A 679 -4.34 -27.52 -16.27
CA TRP A 679 -3.10 -28.31 -16.40
C TRP A 679 -1.86 -27.60 -15.83
N ILE A 680 -1.86 -26.25 -15.78
CA ILE A 680 -0.78 -25.46 -15.20
C ILE A 680 -0.67 -25.72 -13.70
N PHE A 681 -1.80 -26.03 -13.05
CA PHE A 681 -1.91 -26.23 -11.62
C PHE A 681 -1.77 -27.70 -11.17
N ILE A 682 -1.72 -28.66 -12.11
CA ILE A 682 -1.45 -30.08 -11.81
C ILE A 682 -0.20 -30.27 -10.94
N PRO A 683 0.96 -29.61 -11.23
CA PRO A 683 2.15 -29.74 -10.39
C PRO A 683 1.97 -29.20 -8.98
N LEU A 684 0.99 -28.33 -8.76
CA LEU A 684 0.65 -27.73 -7.47
C LEU A 684 -0.31 -28.61 -6.65
N GLY A 685 -0.84 -29.70 -7.24
CA GLY A 685 -1.71 -30.66 -6.58
C GLY A 685 -3.21 -30.39 -6.69
N TRP A 686 -3.64 -29.37 -7.45
CA TRP A 686 -5.04 -28.96 -7.63
C TRP A 686 -5.32 -28.58 -9.10
N GLY A 687 -5.16 -29.55 -9.99
CA GLY A 687 -5.34 -29.40 -11.44
C GLY A 687 -6.80 -29.48 -11.91
N GLU A 688 -7.77 -29.29 -11.05
CA GLU A 688 -9.20 -29.28 -11.38
C GLU A 688 -9.62 -27.93 -11.95
N TRP A 689 -10.58 -27.94 -12.87
CA TRP A 689 -11.01 -26.71 -13.52
C TRP A 689 -11.75 -25.78 -12.54
N GLN A 690 -12.50 -26.33 -11.58
CA GLN A 690 -13.20 -25.57 -10.55
C GLN A 690 -12.24 -24.73 -9.72
N ALA A 691 -11.17 -25.34 -9.22
CA ALA A 691 -10.13 -24.63 -8.47
C ALA A 691 -9.40 -23.58 -9.32
N ALA A 692 -9.18 -23.86 -10.61
CA ALA A 692 -8.61 -22.90 -11.55
C ALA A 692 -9.55 -21.71 -11.78
N VAL A 693 -10.85 -21.95 -11.95
CA VAL A 693 -11.88 -20.91 -12.08
C VAL A 693 -11.96 -20.07 -10.81
N ALA A 694 -12.05 -20.67 -9.63
CA ALA A 694 -12.05 -19.96 -8.36
C ALA A 694 -10.83 -19.05 -8.18
N SER A 695 -9.64 -19.49 -8.63
CA SER A 695 -8.44 -18.65 -8.62
C SER A 695 -8.53 -17.47 -9.59
N ILE A 696 -9.24 -17.60 -10.72
CA ILE A 696 -9.44 -16.53 -11.69
C ILE A 696 -10.47 -15.53 -11.18
N THR A 697 -11.61 -16.00 -10.69
CA THR A 697 -12.65 -15.14 -10.12
C THR A 697 -12.12 -14.36 -8.92
N GLY A 698 -11.25 -14.97 -8.13
CA GLY A 698 -10.49 -14.33 -7.07
C GLY A 698 -9.51 -13.22 -7.51
N LEU A 699 -9.28 -13.02 -8.82
CA LEU A 699 -8.60 -11.81 -9.33
C LEU A 699 -9.55 -10.63 -9.45
N VAL A 700 -10.84 -10.86 -9.61
CA VAL A 700 -11.85 -9.78 -9.60
C VAL A 700 -11.95 -9.21 -8.21
N ALA A 701 -12.32 -10.08 -7.26
CA ALA A 701 -12.36 -9.80 -5.84
C ALA A 701 -11.99 -11.08 -5.08
N LYS A 702 -11.24 -10.99 -3.98
CA LYS A 702 -10.72 -12.19 -3.31
C LYS A 702 -11.80 -12.96 -2.54
N GLU A 703 -12.82 -12.29 -2.10
CA GLU A 703 -14.03 -12.87 -1.52
C GLU A 703 -14.79 -13.76 -2.51
N ASN A 704 -14.78 -13.45 -3.79
CA ASN A 704 -15.42 -14.25 -4.83
C ASN A 704 -14.87 -15.69 -4.94
N ILE A 705 -13.72 -15.97 -4.32
CA ILE A 705 -13.22 -17.36 -4.25
C ILE A 705 -14.20 -18.21 -3.46
N VAL A 706 -14.70 -17.71 -2.32
CA VAL A 706 -15.65 -18.44 -1.46
C VAL A 706 -16.95 -18.70 -2.21
N GLY A 707 -17.58 -17.65 -2.74
CA GLY A 707 -18.81 -17.79 -3.50
C GLY A 707 -18.67 -18.72 -4.72
N THR A 708 -17.59 -18.58 -5.49
CA THR A 708 -17.33 -19.49 -6.63
C THR A 708 -17.14 -20.93 -6.17
N MET A 709 -16.43 -21.15 -5.06
CA MET A 709 -16.26 -22.51 -4.53
C MET A 709 -17.56 -23.04 -3.94
N GLY A 710 -18.37 -22.22 -3.30
CA GLY A 710 -19.71 -22.58 -2.86
C GLY A 710 -20.58 -23.12 -4.01
N ILE A 711 -20.68 -22.35 -5.10
CA ILE A 711 -21.45 -22.75 -6.29
C ILE A 711 -20.87 -24.03 -6.95
N LEU A 712 -19.55 -24.08 -7.18
CA LEU A 712 -18.92 -25.15 -7.96
C LEU A 712 -18.72 -26.46 -7.18
N TYR A 713 -18.71 -26.44 -5.85
CA TYR A 713 -18.57 -27.63 -4.99
C TYR A 713 -19.81 -27.90 -4.12
N GLY A 714 -20.81 -27.00 -4.13
CA GLY A 714 -22.04 -27.10 -3.32
C GLY A 714 -23.16 -27.97 -3.91
N GLY A 715 -22.95 -28.55 -5.09
CA GLY A 715 -24.00 -29.32 -5.79
C GLY A 715 -24.59 -30.54 -5.05
N SER A 716 -24.08 -30.89 -3.86
CA SER A 716 -24.59 -31.91 -2.95
C SER A 716 -25.10 -31.34 -1.62
N GLY A 717 -25.17 -30.03 -1.48
CA GLY A 717 -25.56 -29.37 -0.22
C GLY A 717 -24.45 -29.28 0.85
N ASP A 718 -23.37 -30.05 0.73
CA ASP A 718 -22.23 -30.01 1.66
C ASP A 718 -20.94 -29.61 0.93
N VAL A 719 -20.67 -28.29 0.93
CA VAL A 719 -19.46 -27.70 0.34
C VAL A 719 -18.20 -28.19 1.06
N TYR A 720 -18.22 -28.28 2.39
CA TYR A 720 -17.08 -28.67 3.21
C TYR A 720 -16.70 -30.14 3.01
N GLY A 721 -17.67 -31.04 2.98
CA GLY A 721 -17.43 -32.45 2.69
C GLY A 721 -16.89 -32.67 1.28
N THR A 722 -17.43 -31.98 0.28
CA THR A 722 -16.97 -32.06 -1.11
C THR A 722 -15.53 -31.52 -1.24
N LEU A 723 -15.20 -30.41 -0.60
CA LEU A 723 -13.84 -29.86 -0.56
C LEU A 723 -12.86 -30.80 0.16
N ALA A 724 -13.27 -31.40 1.31
CA ALA A 724 -12.43 -32.35 2.03
C ALA A 724 -12.19 -33.64 1.23
N ALA A 725 -13.13 -34.05 0.40
CA ALA A 725 -12.99 -35.22 -0.49
C ALA A 725 -12.09 -34.91 -1.69
N THR A 726 -12.13 -33.69 -2.20
CA THR A 726 -11.35 -33.26 -3.39
C THR A 726 -9.93 -32.86 -3.06
N PHE A 727 -9.72 -32.11 -1.99
CA PHE A 727 -8.41 -31.62 -1.59
C PHE A 727 -7.80 -32.46 -0.49
N THR A 728 -6.56 -32.87 -0.67
CA THR A 728 -5.75 -33.36 0.42
C THR A 728 -5.22 -32.19 1.25
N GLY A 729 -4.85 -32.40 2.53
CA GLY A 729 -4.26 -31.33 3.35
C GLY A 729 -3.05 -30.63 2.70
N ILE A 730 -2.28 -31.36 1.87
CA ILE A 730 -1.13 -30.82 1.14
C ILE A 730 -1.58 -29.98 -0.06
N SER A 731 -2.51 -30.47 -0.87
CA SER A 731 -3.03 -29.72 -2.01
C SER A 731 -3.85 -28.52 -1.60
N GLY A 732 -4.63 -28.63 -0.53
CA GLY A 732 -5.37 -27.51 0.07
C GLY A 732 -4.44 -26.41 0.60
N MET A 733 -3.36 -26.77 1.32
CA MET A 733 -2.34 -25.78 1.74
C MET A 733 -1.64 -25.13 0.54
N SER A 734 -1.37 -25.92 -0.52
CA SER A 734 -0.78 -25.40 -1.76
C SER A 734 -1.72 -24.39 -2.44
N PHE A 735 -3.02 -24.71 -2.52
CA PHE A 735 -4.06 -23.83 -3.08
C PHE A 735 -4.21 -22.54 -2.27
N LEU A 736 -4.27 -22.65 -0.93
CA LEU A 736 -4.33 -21.52 -0.02
C LEU A 736 -3.14 -20.59 -0.24
N VAL A 737 -1.92 -21.10 -0.24
CA VAL A 737 -0.70 -20.29 -0.37
C VAL A 737 -0.58 -19.67 -1.76
N PHE A 738 -1.01 -20.35 -2.81
CA PHE A 738 -1.05 -19.77 -4.15
C PHE A 738 -1.96 -18.54 -4.18
N ASN A 739 -3.21 -18.68 -3.74
CA ASN A 739 -4.19 -17.60 -3.73
C ASN A 739 -3.85 -16.46 -2.75
N LEU A 740 -3.08 -16.79 -1.70
CA LEU A 740 -2.54 -15.80 -0.77
C LEU A 740 -1.48 -14.91 -1.43
N LEU A 741 -0.53 -15.50 -2.17
CA LEU A 741 0.66 -14.83 -2.69
C LEU A 741 0.54 -14.39 -4.15
N CYS A 742 -0.42 -14.89 -4.92
CA CYS A 742 -0.59 -14.51 -6.33
C CYS A 742 -1.02 -13.04 -6.48
N ALA A 743 -1.21 -12.60 -7.71
CA ALA A 743 -1.68 -11.25 -8.01
C ALA A 743 -2.93 -10.89 -7.19
N PRO A 744 -3.01 -9.66 -6.65
CA PRO A 744 -4.16 -9.23 -5.87
C PRO A 744 -5.38 -8.97 -6.76
N CYS A 745 -6.51 -8.58 -6.15
CA CYS A 745 -7.73 -8.21 -6.87
C CYS A 745 -7.51 -7.07 -7.88
N PHE A 746 -8.40 -6.94 -8.87
CA PHE A 746 -8.29 -5.93 -9.92
C PHE A 746 -8.23 -4.50 -9.39
N ALA A 747 -8.88 -4.19 -8.28
CA ALA A 747 -8.77 -2.90 -7.61
C ALA A 747 -7.32 -2.61 -7.20
N ALA A 748 -6.65 -3.59 -6.60
CA ALA A 748 -5.25 -3.47 -6.20
C ALA A 748 -4.30 -3.47 -7.41
N ILE A 749 -4.58 -4.26 -8.47
CA ILE A 749 -3.84 -4.20 -9.74
C ILE A 749 -3.95 -2.79 -10.36
N GLY A 750 -5.15 -2.19 -10.31
CA GLY A 750 -5.36 -0.80 -10.73
C GLY A 750 -4.53 0.20 -9.92
N ALA A 751 -4.39 -0.03 -8.61
CA ALA A 751 -3.51 0.77 -7.75
C ALA A 751 -2.02 0.55 -8.11
N ILE A 752 -1.58 -0.70 -8.34
CA ILE A 752 -0.23 -1.03 -8.83
C ILE A 752 0.06 -0.28 -10.12
N LYS A 753 -0.84 -0.34 -11.12
CA LYS A 753 -0.69 0.35 -12.42
C LYS A 753 -0.51 1.86 -12.23
N ARG A 754 -1.25 2.45 -11.33
CA ARG A 754 -1.17 3.89 -11.05
C ARG A 754 0.11 4.29 -10.35
N GLU A 755 0.51 3.55 -9.30
CA GLU A 755 1.68 3.90 -8.50
C GLU A 755 3.00 3.54 -9.21
N MET A 756 2.99 2.51 -10.06
CA MET A 756 4.13 2.19 -10.94
C MET A 756 4.30 3.19 -12.08
N ASN A 757 3.22 3.84 -12.50
CA ASN A 757 3.15 4.79 -13.64
C ASN A 757 3.89 4.32 -14.90
N ASN A 758 3.99 3.00 -15.10
CA ASN A 758 4.70 2.37 -16.21
C ASN A 758 4.13 0.97 -16.46
N ALA A 759 3.62 0.72 -17.66
CA ALA A 759 3.01 -0.56 -18.01
C ALA A 759 3.98 -1.75 -17.88
N LYS A 760 5.26 -1.57 -18.24
CA LYS A 760 6.28 -2.62 -18.14
C LYS A 760 6.50 -3.05 -16.69
N TRP A 761 6.58 -2.10 -15.76
CA TRP A 761 6.73 -2.39 -14.35
C TRP A 761 5.47 -2.98 -13.72
N THR A 762 4.29 -2.57 -14.20
CA THR A 762 3.02 -3.15 -13.76
C THR A 762 2.94 -4.64 -14.11
N TRP A 763 3.20 -4.99 -15.38
CA TRP A 763 3.19 -6.39 -15.79
C TRP A 763 4.29 -7.21 -15.14
N PHE A 764 5.45 -6.61 -14.90
CA PHE A 764 6.54 -7.26 -14.17
C PHE A 764 6.11 -7.55 -12.72
N ALA A 765 5.45 -6.62 -12.03
CA ALA A 765 4.95 -6.81 -10.68
C ALA A 765 3.94 -7.97 -10.60
N ILE A 766 2.94 -7.98 -11.50
CA ILE A 766 1.92 -9.04 -11.56
C ILE A 766 2.58 -10.39 -11.88
N GLY A 767 3.43 -10.45 -12.89
CA GLY A 767 4.15 -11.67 -13.27
C GLY A 767 5.06 -12.20 -12.15
N TYR A 768 5.72 -11.29 -11.41
CA TYR A 768 6.54 -11.66 -10.26
C TYR A 768 5.69 -12.27 -9.13
N GLN A 769 4.56 -11.65 -8.78
CA GLN A 769 3.67 -12.14 -7.74
C GLN A 769 3.11 -13.53 -8.09
N CYS A 770 2.59 -13.71 -9.30
CA CYS A 770 2.10 -15.02 -9.75
C CYS A 770 3.21 -16.07 -9.81
N GLY A 771 4.38 -15.71 -10.34
CA GLY A 771 5.52 -16.63 -10.43
C GLY A 771 6.07 -17.01 -9.06
N PHE A 772 6.16 -16.08 -8.14
CA PHE A 772 6.59 -16.34 -6.77
C PHE A 772 5.57 -17.25 -6.03
N ALA A 773 4.28 -16.97 -6.15
CA ALA A 773 3.20 -17.78 -5.60
C ALA A 773 3.27 -19.22 -6.14
N TYR A 774 3.44 -19.36 -7.45
CA TYR A 774 3.58 -20.67 -8.12
C TYR A 774 4.79 -21.46 -7.59
N CYS A 775 5.94 -20.81 -7.45
CA CYS A 775 7.16 -21.43 -6.93
C CYS A 775 6.98 -21.93 -5.48
N VAL A 776 6.39 -21.11 -4.62
CA VAL A 776 6.17 -21.49 -3.21
C VAL A 776 5.13 -22.61 -3.10
N SER A 777 4.02 -22.51 -3.81
CA SER A 777 2.96 -23.51 -3.85
C SER A 777 3.48 -24.86 -4.39
N LEU A 778 4.29 -24.84 -5.47
CA LEU A 778 4.96 -26.02 -6.01
C LEU A 778 5.83 -26.70 -4.95
N MET A 779 6.64 -25.94 -4.22
CA MET A 779 7.48 -26.50 -3.15
C MET A 779 6.63 -27.14 -2.05
N ILE A 780 5.54 -26.49 -1.63
CA ILE A 780 4.65 -27.03 -0.59
C ILE A 780 4.08 -28.38 -1.05
N ASN A 781 3.52 -28.44 -2.25
CA ASN A 781 2.92 -29.66 -2.76
C ASN A 781 3.94 -30.79 -2.93
N GLN A 782 5.06 -30.53 -3.60
CA GLN A 782 6.03 -31.59 -3.95
C GLN A 782 6.81 -32.09 -2.73
N PHE A 783 7.19 -31.21 -1.81
CA PHE A 783 7.83 -31.66 -0.56
C PHE A 783 6.81 -32.29 0.40
N GLY A 784 5.57 -31.76 0.47
CA GLY A 784 4.51 -32.39 1.22
C GLY A 784 4.27 -33.84 0.78
N ASN A 785 4.13 -34.09 -0.53
CA ASN A 785 3.95 -35.41 -1.08
C ASN A 785 5.18 -36.33 -0.87
N LEU A 786 6.39 -35.77 -0.84
CA LEU A 786 7.60 -36.53 -0.47
C LEU A 786 7.48 -37.06 0.97
N PHE A 787 7.05 -36.21 1.92
CA PHE A 787 6.88 -36.62 3.31
C PHE A 787 5.68 -37.58 3.50
N ALA A 788 4.65 -37.44 2.68
CA ALA A 788 3.50 -38.35 2.66
C ALA A 788 3.78 -39.72 1.99
N GLY A 789 4.96 -39.88 1.36
CA GLY A 789 5.35 -41.14 0.73
C GLY A 789 4.84 -41.33 -0.69
N THR A 790 4.26 -40.31 -1.31
CA THR A 790 3.74 -40.32 -2.70
C THR A 790 4.48 -39.34 -3.61
N PRO A 791 5.82 -39.45 -3.78
CA PRO A 791 6.59 -38.46 -4.49
C PRO A 791 6.38 -38.52 -6.01
N ASN A 792 6.15 -37.39 -6.65
CA ASN A 792 6.26 -37.23 -8.08
C ASN A 792 7.73 -36.81 -8.41
N ILE A 793 8.49 -37.70 -9.01
CA ILE A 793 9.92 -37.49 -9.24
C ILE A 793 10.19 -36.25 -10.09
N ILE A 794 9.43 -36.01 -11.15
CA ILE A 794 9.61 -34.85 -12.04
C ILE A 794 9.26 -33.55 -11.26
N GLY A 795 8.15 -33.53 -10.54
CA GLY A 795 7.74 -32.38 -9.71
C GLY A 795 8.74 -32.11 -8.59
N LEU A 796 9.26 -33.16 -7.94
CA LEU A 796 10.27 -33.03 -6.88
C LEU A 796 11.58 -32.43 -7.39
N VAL A 797 12.05 -32.84 -8.56
CA VAL A 797 13.25 -32.26 -9.19
C VAL A 797 13.01 -30.76 -9.50
N ALA A 798 11.84 -30.43 -10.03
CA ALA A 798 11.48 -29.03 -10.28
C ALA A 798 11.43 -28.21 -8.98
N ALA A 799 10.80 -28.73 -7.92
CA ALA A 799 10.76 -28.08 -6.61
C ALA A 799 12.14 -27.89 -5.99
N LEU A 800 13.02 -28.89 -6.10
CA LEU A 800 14.42 -28.80 -5.67
C LEU A 800 15.20 -27.75 -6.46
N ALA A 801 15.01 -27.69 -7.78
CA ALA A 801 15.65 -26.65 -8.60
C ALA A 801 15.19 -25.24 -8.21
N VAL A 802 13.88 -25.07 -7.96
CA VAL A 802 13.32 -23.80 -7.46
C VAL A 802 13.88 -23.45 -6.09
N LEU A 803 13.91 -24.40 -5.15
CA LEU A 803 14.48 -24.19 -3.83
C LEU A 803 15.95 -23.79 -3.89
N CYS A 804 16.75 -24.52 -4.68
CA CYS A 804 18.16 -24.19 -4.90
C CYS A 804 18.34 -22.79 -5.49
N CYS A 805 17.50 -22.40 -6.45
CA CYS A 805 17.51 -21.06 -7.03
C CYS A 805 17.16 -19.99 -6.00
N MET A 806 16.11 -20.21 -5.21
CA MET A 806 15.71 -19.28 -4.14
C MET A 806 16.79 -19.16 -3.05
N VAL A 807 17.34 -20.27 -2.57
CA VAL A 807 18.43 -20.28 -1.60
C VAL A 807 19.68 -19.61 -2.17
N TYR A 808 20.03 -19.88 -3.42
CA TYR A 808 21.12 -19.19 -4.09
C TYR A 808 20.89 -17.68 -4.14
N MET A 809 19.69 -17.22 -4.49
CA MET A 809 19.34 -15.80 -4.49
C MET A 809 19.36 -15.19 -3.08
N LEU A 810 18.99 -15.96 -2.05
CA LEU A 810 19.02 -15.50 -0.66
C LEU A 810 20.45 -15.41 -0.09
N VAL A 811 21.32 -16.37 -0.45
CA VAL A 811 22.68 -16.48 0.12
C VAL A 811 23.72 -15.74 -0.72
N ARG A 812 23.50 -15.59 -2.02
CA ARG A 812 24.43 -14.91 -2.93
C ARG A 812 24.85 -13.58 -2.32
N PRO A 813 26.18 -13.36 -2.07
CA PRO A 813 26.62 -12.06 -1.59
C PRO A 813 26.29 -11.00 -2.66
N TYR A 814 25.65 -9.95 -2.26
CA TYR A 814 25.47 -8.78 -3.10
C TYR A 814 26.85 -8.12 -3.22
N LYS A 815 27.43 -8.14 -4.40
CA LYS A 815 28.59 -7.33 -4.72
C LYS A 815 28.10 -6.02 -5.30
N GLU A 816 27.84 -5.06 -4.46
CA GLU A 816 27.94 -3.69 -4.87
C GLU A 816 29.38 -3.42 -5.22
N ALA A 817 29.63 -2.67 -6.27
CA ALA A 817 30.98 -2.27 -6.60
C ALA A 817 31.39 -1.17 -5.61
N ASN A 818 31.73 -1.57 -4.37
CA ASN A 818 32.37 -0.68 -3.39
C ASN A 818 33.81 -0.32 -3.81
N LYS A 819 34.13 -0.42 -5.10
CA LYS A 819 35.41 -0.10 -5.67
C LYS A 819 35.19 0.72 -6.93
N LEU A 820 36.03 1.70 -7.10
CA LEU A 820 36.14 2.46 -8.35
C LEU A 820 36.52 1.50 -9.47
N THR A 821 35.56 1.15 -10.34
CA THR A 821 35.82 0.33 -11.54
C THR A 821 35.47 1.14 -12.76
N ALA A 822 36.41 1.28 -13.70
CA ALA A 822 36.10 1.80 -15.01
C ALA A 822 35.09 0.83 -15.66
N LYS A 823 33.87 1.30 -16.00
CA LYS A 823 32.99 0.55 -16.90
C LYS A 823 33.67 0.49 -18.27
N VAL A 824 34.01 -0.70 -18.72
CA VAL A 824 34.45 -0.98 -20.11
C VAL A 824 33.25 -0.88 -21.03
#